data_ff841798294923f14b20df58ec982e37
#
_entry.id   ff841798294923f14b20df58ec982e37
#
_cell.length_a   1.000
_cell.length_b   1.000
_cell.length_c   1.000
_cell.angle_alpha   90.00
_cell.angle_beta   90.00
_cell.angle_gamma   90.00
#
_symmetry.space_group_name_H-M   'P 1'
#
loop_
_entity.id
_entity.type
_entity.pdbx_description
1 polymer ?
#
loop_
_entity_poly.entity_id
_entity_poly.type
_entity_poly.pdbx_seq_one_letter_code
_entity_poly.pdbx_strand_id
1 'polypeptide(L)'
;MPIQKKVLSYEDEYSRLSDEELKAKTPEFKERLKNGETLDDILPEAFAVCREASSRVLNMKHFPVQIIGGIILHQGRIAEMKTGEGKTLVATLPAYLNALSGKGVHIVTVNDYLARRDSEWMGKLYRFLGLSVGLIVHELNNDERRAAYSADITYGTNNEMGFDYLRDNMIAYAEQRVQRGHSFAIVDEVDSILIDEARTPLIISGVGDKSTDLYKIADSFAKTLKKVTVKELDSKQNAEEELSEDGDFVVDEKAKTATLTKSGIAKAEAYFNLENLMDSENITVLHHIEQAIKAIGVMKRDVDYVVKDGEVLIVDEFTGRIMLGRRYSEGLHQAIEAKEGVKVERESKTLATITFQNYFRLYDKLSGMTGTAMTESTEFQEIYSLDVISIPTNKPMIRIDDPDVLYKTEQAKFNAIIDRIIECHENGQPVLVGTISIEKSEALSKALKKRGIKHEVLNAKYHEKEAEIIAQAGKFGAVTIATNMAGRGTDIILGGNPEYMAKAEMRKKGYSDELIAEATGYAETSDEEILEARKTFRELENKHKEELKDEAAKVRKAGGLYIIGTERHESRRIDNQLRGRSGRQGDPGHSQFFLSAEDDLLRLFAGDRFYNILNNFKAVGDMPIEAGILSKSIESAQKKVEANNFATRRNVLEFDDVMNEQRKKIYSERNQVLDGADLHETIQKMINDYFDSMVQFYCPSSLPENEWNLAGMKTKLGWIIGSDSLDELKTPDDYLKYFLSKAEKLYNDRKEKYGAEIMSLLERKILLQNVDRHWMDHLDAMEELKRGIYLRSYGQQNPIVAFRMESYDMFEEMTDAIREGTVTGILTVVIRTEADTKREQQGKITSTSGATDGSEKKQPVRKAKKPGRNDPCPCGSGKKYKYCCGKDD
;
A
#
# COMPACT_ATOMS: atom_id res chain seq x y z
N MET A 1 22.34 10.38 27.63
CA MET A 1 21.47 11.57 27.52
C MET A 1 20.91 11.92 28.89
N PRO A 2 20.69 13.22 29.23
CA PRO A 2 20.17 13.60 30.56
C PRO A 2 18.81 12.97 30.86
N ILE A 3 17.86 12.99 29.91
CA ILE A 3 16.52 12.43 30.07
C ILE A 3 16.57 10.93 30.36
N GLN A 4 17.35 10.15 29.63
CA GLN A 4 17.55 8.71 29.87
C GLN A 4 18.05 8.42 31.31
N LYS A 5 19.02 9.22 31.80
CA LYS A 5 19.51 9.08 33.19
C LYS A 5 18.40 9.37 34.20
N LYS A 6 17.56 10.37 33.92
CA LYS A 6 16.40 10.70 34.76
C LYS A 6 15.37 9.56 34.77
N VAL A 7 15.08 8.94 33.62
CA VAL A 7 14.20 7.75 33.57
C VAL A 7 14.76 6.61 34.44
N LEU A 8 16.05 6.34 34.31
CA LEU A 8 16.70 5.27 35.09
C LEU A 8 16.72 5.57 36.60
N SER A 9 16.77 6.84 37.01
CA SER A 9 16.78 7.21 38.44
C SER A 9 15.46 6.90 39.16
N TYR A 10 14.35 6.73 38.46
CA TYR A 10 13.06 6.33 39.04
C TYR A 10 12.94 4.80 39.26
N GLU A 11 13.92 3.99 38.84
CA GLU A 11 13.84 2.52 38.88
C GLU A 11 13.56 2.00 40.30
N ASP A 12 14.32 2.47 41.30
CA ASP A 12 14.16 2.03 42.70
C ASP A 12 12.83 2.48 43.32
N GLU A 13 12.30 3.63 42.93
CA GLU A 13 11.03 4.15 43.38
C GLU A 13 9.87 3.33 42.83
N TYR A 14 9.79 3.16 41.54
CA TYR A 14 8.64 2.49 40.88
C TYR A 14 8.65 0.97 41.06
N SER A 15 9.82 0.36 41.26
CA SER A 15 9.89 -1.08 41.59
C SER A 15 9.22 -1.44 42.91
N ARG A 16 9.10 -0.49 43.82
CA ARG A 16 8.46 -0.68 45.15
C ARG A 16 6.95 -0.48 45.13
N LEU A 17 6.39 0.14 44.11
CA LEU A 17 4.96 0.37 44.01
C LEU A 17 4.22 -0.97 43.79
N SER A 18 3.04 -1.08 44.38
CA SER A 18 2.10 -2.13 44.04
C SER A 18 1.57 -1.97 42.61
N ASP A 19 0.95 -3.02 42.07
CA ASP A 19 0.34 -2.95 40.72
C ASP A 19 -0.76 -1.90 40.65
N GLU A 20 -1.53 -1.73 41.71
CA GLU A 20 -2.60 -0.72 41.81
C GLU A 20 -2.04 0.70 41.82
N GLU A 21 -0.97 0.93 42.58
CA GLU A 21 -0.30 2.24 42.64
C GLU A 21 0.37 2.57 41.28
N LEU A 22 0.92 1.60 40.62
CA LEU A 22 1.53 1.78 39.29
C LEU A 22 0.47 2.12 38.23
N LYS A 23 -0.68 1.43 38.25
CA LYS A 23 -1.84 1.74 37.39
C LYS A 23 -2.41 3.13 37.65
N ALA A 24 -2.43 3.57 38.92
CA ALA A 24 -2.93 4.89 39.33
C ALA A 24 -2.08 6.05 38.75
N LYS A 25 -0.86 5.81 38.29
CA LYS A 25 -0.03 6.81 37.60
C LYS A 25 -0.62 7.29 36.26
N THR A 26 -1.34 6.44 35.57
CA THR A 26 -1.96 6.82 34.29
C THR A 26 -3.02 7.90 34.42
N PRO A 27 -4.04 7.80 35.28
CA PRO A 27 -4.98 8.90 35.53
C PRO A 27 -4.29 10.14 36.14
N GLU A 28 -3.28 9.99 37.01
CA GLU A 28 -2.48 11.10 37.55
C GLU A 28 -1.83 11.90 36.41
N PHE A 29 -1.16 11.26 35.47
CA PHE A 29 -0.55 11.92 34.31
C PHE A 29 -1.59 12.59 33.41
N LYS A 30 -2.74 11.95 33.16
CA LYS A 30 -3.84 12.54 32.39
C LYS A 30 -4.37 13.82 33.06
N GLU A 31 -4.42 13.87 34.40
CA GLU A 31 -4.82 15.06 35.17
C GLU A 31 -3.76 16.16 35.11
N ARG A 32 -2.48 15.82 35.24
CA ARG A 32 -1.36 16.78 35.12
C ARG A 32 -1.35 17.46 33.75
N LEU A 33 -1.59 16.69 32.69
CA LEU A 33 -1.71 17.24 31.33
C LEU A 33 -2.90 18.19 31.19
N LYS A 34 -4.07 17.89 31.83
CA LYS A 34 -5.22 18.79 31.85
C LYS A 34 -4.91 20.09 32.61
N ASN A 35 -4.04 20.02 33.62
CA ASN A 35 -3.61 21.16 34.43
C ASN A 35 -2.51 22.01 33.77
N GLY A 36 -2.08 21.65 32.51
CA GLY A 36 -1.18 22.46 31.69
C GLY A 36 0.27 21.98 31.63
N GLU A 37 0.62 20.85 32.26
CA GLU A 37 1.92 20.22 32.00
C GLU A 37 1.99 19.67 30.59
N THR A 38 3.18 19.61 30.01
CA THR A 38 3.43 19.06 28.67
C THR A 38 3.80 17.59 28.73
N LEU A 39 3.71 16.91 27.57
CA LEU A 39 4.19 15.53 27.45
C LEU A 39 5.68 15.40 27.77
N ASP A 40 6.49 16.42 27.45
CA ASP A 40 7.93 16.45 27.74
C ASP A 40 8.21 16.56 29.24
N ASP A 41 7.37 17.24 30.00
CA ASP A 41 7.53 17.39 31.47
C ASP A 41 7.35 16.04 32.16
N ILE A 42 6.32 15.27 31.76
CA ILE A 42 6.00 13.97 32.36
C ILE A 42 6.77 12.80 31.75
N LEU A 43 7.46 13.00 30.61
CA LEU A 43 8.16 11.94 29.86
C LEU A 43 9.05 11.05 30.76
N PRO A 44 9.93 11.60 31.63
CA PRO A 44 10.82 10.73 32.41
C PRO A 44 10.07 9.79 33.35
N GLU A 45 9.02 10.27 33.97
CA GLU A 45 8.17 9.50 34.90
C GLU A 45 7.32 8.47 34.12
N ALA A 46 6.66 8.89 33.03
CA ALA A 46 5.84 8.01 32.21
C ALA A 46 6.64 6.85 31.58
N PHE A 47 7.87 7.14 31.12
CA PHE A 47 8.76 6.09 30.59
C PHE A 47 9.22 5.13 31.70
N ALA A 48 9.47 5.62 32.91
CA ALA A 48 9.83 4.78 34.03
C ALA A 48 8.67 3.87 34.47
N VAL A 49 7.43 4.39 34.51
CA VAL A 49 6.21 3.61 34.75
C VAL A 49 6.01 2.52 33.67
N CYS A 50 6.12 2.89 32.41
CA CYS A 50 5.97 1.95 31.29
C CYS A 50 7.06 0.86 31.35
N ARG A 51 8.31 1.21 31.69
CA ARG A 51 9.43 0.29 31.83
C ARG A 51 9.22 -0.72 32.95
N GLU A 52 8.75 -0.26 34.12
CA GLU A 52 8.43 -1.13 35.24
C GLU A 52 7.25 -2.05 34.93
N ALA A 53 6.16 -1.51 34.39
CA ALA A 53 5.01 -2.28 33.96
C ALA A 53 5.39 -3.37 32.94
N SER A 54 6.25 -3.03 31.97
CA SER A 54 6.78 -3.97 30.97
C SER A 54 7.57 -5.12 31.64
N SER A 55 8.36 -4.81 32.63
CA SER A 55 9.10 -5.83 33.42
C SER A 55 8.16 -6.82 34.11
N ARG A 56 7.05 -6.32 34.69
CA ARG A 56 6.06 -7.15 35.42
C ARG A 56 5.19 -7.99 34.49
N VAL A 57 4.66 -7.34 33.43
CA VAL A 57 3.61 -7.94 32.59
C VAL A 57 4.21 -8.80 31.47
N LEU A 58 5.28 -8.31 30.85
CA LEU A 58 5.92 -8.98 29.70
C LEU A 58 7.19 -9.74 30.09
N ASN A 59 7.66 -9.60 31.33
CA ASN A 59 8.97 -10.10 31.78
C ASN A 59 10.14 -9.56 30.92
N MET A 60 9.97 -8.35 30.39
CA MET A 60 10.93 -7.65 29.54
C MET A 60 11.17 -6.24 30.06
N LYS A 61 12.40 -5.96 30.45
CA LYS A 61 12.81 -4.65 30.95
C LYS A 61 13.57 -3.90 29.84
N HIS A 62 13.15 -2.68 29.51
CA HIS A 62 13.82 -1.89 28.47
C HIS A 62 15.27 -1.62 28.82
N PHE A 63 16.15 -1.85 27.86
CA PHE A 63 17.57 -1.50 27.97
C PHE A 63 17.80 0.01 27.90
N PRO A 64 18.92 0.54 28.44
CA PRO A 64 19.23 1.96 28.32
C PRO A 64 19.22 2.52 26.90
N VAL A 65 19.66 1.73 25.90
CA VAL A 65 19.63 2.10 24.50
C VAL A 65 18.21 2.15 23.93
N GLN A 66 17.30 1.30 24.42
CA GLN A 66 15.89 1.28 24.03
C GLN A 66 15.14 2.52 24.56
N ILE A 67 15.49 3.01 25.76
CA ILE A 67 14.95 4.28 26.29
C ILE A 67 15.36 5.44 25.36
N ILE A 68 16.59 5.46 24.86
CA ILE A 68 17.03 6.46 23.88
C ILE A 68 16.18 6.39 22.62
N GLY A 69 15.91 5.16 22.12
CA GLY A 69 15.04 4.96 20.98
C GLY A 69 13.64 5.53 21.19
N GLY A 70 13.04 5.25 22.35
CA GLY A 70 11.72 5.79 22.72
C GLY A 70 11.68 7.33 22.77
N ILE A 71 12.74 7.97 23.27
CA ILE A 71 12.86 9.44 23.29
C ILE A 71 12.90 10.00 21.87
N ILE A 72 13.69 9.39 20.99
CA ILE A 72 13.83 9.82 19.58
C ILE A 72 12.50 9.69 18.85
N LEU A 73 11.79 8.58 19.04
CA LEU A 73 10.45 8.38 18.47
C LEU A 73 9.46 9.43 19.00
N HIS A 74 9.49 9.75 20.29
CA HIS A 74 8.62 10.80 20.87
C HIS A 74 8.90 12.18 20.25
N GLN A 75 10.16 12.45 19.88
CA GLN A 75 10.56 13.70 19.24
C GLN A 75 10.13 13.81 17.76
N GLY A 76 9.42 12.83 17.20
CA GLY A 76 9.02 12.85 15.78
C GLY A 76 10.21 12.61 14.84
N ARG A 77 11.08 11.66 15.17
CA ARG A 77 12.28 11.31 14.39
C ARG A 77 12.32 9.82 14.09
N ILE A 78 13.22 9.40 13.22
CA ILE A 78 13.48 8.00 12.93
C ILE A 78 14.58 7.45 13.84
N ALA A 79 14.23 6.40 14.58
CA ALA A 79 15.18 5.63 15.38
C ALA A 79 15.76 4.49 14.55
N GLU A 80 17.01 4.64 14.05
CA GLU A 80 17.70 3.51 13.43
C GLU A 80 18.28 2.61 14.51
N MET A 81 17.62 1.47 14.75
CA MET A 81 18.07 0.43 15.67
C MET A 81 18.28 -0.86 14.89
N LYS A 82 19.44 -1.48 15.04
CA LYS A 82 19.78 -2.72 14.33
C LYS A 82 18.73 -3.80 14.57
N THR A 83 18.59 -4.69 13.61
CA THR A 83 17.63 -5.81 13.71
C THR A 83 17.95 -6.66 14.95
N GLY A 84 16.90 -7.07 15.68
CA GLY A 84 17.06 -7.84 16.93
C GLY A 84 17.28 -6.99 18.20
N GLU A 85 17.28 -5.64 18.10
CA GLU A 85 17.42 -4.74 19.28
C GLU A 85 16.07 -4.47 20.00
N GLY A 86 14.99 -5.14 19.62
CA GLY A 86 13.68 -5.06 20.28
C GLY A 86 12.89 -3.79 19.99
N LYS A 87 12.87 -3.33 18.73
CA LYS A 87 12.12 -2.14 18.29
C LYS A 87 10.65 -2.16 18.73
N THR A 88 9.96 -3.30 18.62
CA THR A 88 8.56 -3.45 19.05
C THR A 88 8.35 -3.04 20.51
N LEU A 89 9.30 -3.41 21.39
CA LEU A 89 9.27 -3.01 22.81
C LEU A 89 9.58 -1.51 22.99
N VAL A 90 10.50 -0.96 22.20
CA VAL A 90 10.84 0.47 22.21
C VAL A 90 9.62 1.33 21.93
N ALA A 91 8.81 0.95 20.95
CA ALA A 91 7.60 1.68 20.54
C ALA A 91 6.59 1.84 21.69
N THR A 92 6.63 0.95 22.71
CA THR A 92 5.71 1.03 23.85
C THR A 92 5.89 2.30 24.68
N LEU A 93 7.10 2.81 24.80
CA LEU A 93 7.42 4.00 25.59
C LEU A 93 6.75 5.27 25.02
N PRO A 94 6.99 5.67 23.76
CA PRO A 94 6.35 6.83 23.18
C PRO A 94 4.86 6.62 22.92
N ALA A 95 4.40 5.39 22.64
CA ALA A 95 2.99 5.09 22.47
C ALA A 95 2.20 5.34 23.78
N TYR A 96 2.69 4.81 24.91
CA TYR A 96 2.09 5.07 26.22
C TYR A 96 2.01 6.58 26.53
N LEU A 97 3.15 7.28 26.43
CA LEU A 97 3.23 8.71 26.72
C LEU A 97 2.25 9.54 25.89
N ASN A 98 2.23 9.33 24.56
CA ASN A 98 1.41 10.14 23.68
C ASN A 98 -0.09 9.77 23.78
N ALA A 99 -0.43 8.53 24.13
CA ALA A 99 -1.79 8.10 24.35
C ALA A 99 -2.45 8.81 25.56
N LEU A 100 -1.65 9.27 26.53
CA LEU A 100 -2.14 10.05 27.67
C LEU A 100 -2.84 11.35 27.27
N SER A 101 -2.53 11.89 26.08
CA SER A 101 -3.20 13.07 25.53
C SER A 101 -4.68 12.85 25.15
N GLY A 102 -5.11 11.59 25.01
CA GLY A 102 -6.46 11.21 24.57
C GLY A 102 -6.74 11.39 23.09
N LYS A 103 -5.76 11.87 22.29
CA LYS A 103 -5.92 12.12 20.86
C LYS A 103 -5.76 10.85 20.00
N GLY A 104 -5.25 9.76 20.57
CA GLY A 104 -4.96 8.49 19.88
C GLY A 104 -3.56 8.43 19.30
N VAL A 105 -3.01 7.21 19.32
CA VAL A 105 -1.71 6.87 18.74
C VAL A 105 -1.90 5.72 17.76
N HIS A 106 -1.37 5.87 16.54
CA HIS A 106 -1.37 4.81 15.55
C HIS A 106 0.01 4.16 15.48
N ILE A 107 0.07 2.83 15.58
CA ILE A 107 1.28 2.03 15.35
C ILE A 107 1.07 1.28 14.05
N VAL A 108 1.85 1.69 13.04
CA VAL A 108 1.68 1.23 11.65
C VAL A 108 2.70 0.15 11.34
N THR A 109 2.23 -0.99 10.84
CA THR A 109 3.07 -2.14 10.45
C THR A 109 2.89 -2.49 8.97
N VAL A 110 3.78 -3.32 8.44
CA VAL A 110 3.79 -3.70 7.02
C VAL A 110 2.77 -4.79 6.66
N ASN A 111 2.18 -5.51 7.64
CA ASN A 111 1.21 -6.57 7.37
C ASN A 111 0.34 -6.90 8.59
N ASP A 112 -0.79 -7.57 8.32
CA ASP A 112 -1.79 -7.95 9.32
C ASP A 112 -1.25 -8.89 10.40
N TYR A 113 -0.33 -9.79 10.03
CA TYR A 113 0.29 -10.70 10.99
C TYR A 113 1.05 -9.95 12.09
N LEU A 114 1.88 -8.99 11.71
CA LEU A 114 2.63 -8.17 12.68
C LEU A 114 1.69 -7.28 13.48
N ALA A 115 0.70 -6.64 12.82
CA ALA A 115 -0.27 -5.81 13.50
C ALA A 115 -1.02 -6.59 14.59
N ARG A 116 -1.50 -7.80 14.28
CA ARG A 116 -2.21 -8.69 15.21
C ARG A 116 -1.30 -9.14 16.34
N ARG A 117 -0.12 -9.68 16.01
CA ARG A 117 0.86 -10.15 17.00
C ARG A 117 1.24 -9.05 17.99
N ASP A 118 1.61 -7.88 17.49
CA ASP A 118 2.15 -6.80 18.32
C ASP A 118 1.06 -6.10 19.13
N SER A 119 -0.16 -5.95 18.59
CA SER A 119 -1.31 -5.43 19.33
C SER A 119 -1.72 -6.33 20.49
N GLU A 120 -1.64 -7.63 20.34
CA GLU A 120 -1.93 -8.58 21.40
C GLU A 120 -0.82 -8.62 22.45
N TRP A 121 0.44 -8.74 21.98
CA TRP A 121 1.59 -8.88 22.85
C TRP A 121 1.88 -7.61 23.67
N MET A 122 2.05 -6.47 23.00
CA MET A 122 2.27 -5.19 23.69
C MET A 122 0.98 -4.65 24.32
N GLY A 123 -0.16 -5.04 23.79
CA GLY A 123 -1.47 -4.68 24.33
C GLY A 123 -1.69 -5.08 25.80
N LYS A 124 -1.05 -6.14 26.28
CA LYS A 124 -1.07 -6.51 27.72
C LYS A 124 -0.50 -5.40 28.57
N LEU A 125 0.62 -4.80 28.16
CA LEU A 125 1.25 -3.70 28.87
C LEU A 125 0.33 -2.47 28.93
N TYR A 126 -0.25 -2.11 27.78
CA TYR A 126 -1.13 -0.95 27.72
C TYR A 126 -2.42 -1.13 28.54
N ARG A 127 -3.06 -2.32 28.44
CA ARG A 127 -4.26 -2.64 29.23
C ARG A 127 -3.95 -2.68 30.71
N PHE A 128 -2.80 -3.21 31.12
CA PHE A 128 -2.35 -3.16 32.53
C PHE A 128 -2.25 -1.73 33.02
N LEU A 129 -1.76 -0.81 32.20
CA LEU A 129 -1.68 0.62 32.52
C LEU A 129 -3.00 1.39 32.31
N GLY A 130 -4.11 0.70 31.99
CA GLY A 130 -5.45 1.28 31.88
C GLY A 130 -5.72 1.98 30.54
N LEU A 131 -4.99 1.65 29.47
CA LEU A 131 -5.23 2.14 28.11
C LEU A 131 -5.91 1.08 27.25
N SER A 132 -6.79 1.54 26.36
CA SER A 132 -7.46 0.71 25.37
C SER A 132 -6.58 0.48 24.12
N VAL A 133 -6.72 -0.70 23.49
CA VAL A 133 -5.95 -1.08 22.31
C VAL A 133 -6.90 -1.57 21.22
N GLY A 134 -6.80 -0.97 20.03
CA GLY A 134 -7.51 -1.35 18.83
C GLY A 134 -6.59 -2.02 17.81
N LEU A 135 -7.18 -2.79 16.90
CA LEU A 135 -6.50 -3.45 15.80
C LEU A 135 -7.27 -3.22 14.50
N ILE A 136 -6.58 -2.79 13.46
CA ILE A 136 -7.11 -2.59 12.10
C ILE A 136 -6.44 -3.58 11.16
N VAL A 137 -7.24 -4.50 10.63
CA VAL A 137 -6.86 -5.52 9.65
C VAL A 137 -7.95 -5.64 8.57
N HIS A 138 -7.65 -6.34 7.49
CA HIS A 138 -8.49 -6.37 6.29
C HIS A 138 -9.95 -6.84 6.55
N GLU A 139 -10.17 -7.81 7.42
CA GLU A 139 -11.44 -8.53 7.59
C GLU A 139 -12.51 -7.77 8.41
N LEU A 140 -12.18 -6.60 8.98
CA LEU A 140 -13.06 -5.87 9.90
C LEU A 140 -14.19 -5.13 9.17
N ASN A 141 -15.38 -5.14 9.77
CA ASN A 141 -16.50 -4.27 9.36
C ASN A 141 -16.33 -2.83 9.91
N ASN A 142 -17.18 -1.89 9.45
CA ASN A 142 -17.07 -0.48 9.80
C ASN A 142 -17.26 -0.19 11.30
N ASP A 143 -18.13 -0.94 11.99
CA ASP A 143 -18.37 -0.72 13.42
C ASP A 143 -17.17 -1.19 14.25
N GLU A 144 -16.58 -2.32 13.88
CA GLU A 144 -15.34 -2.83 14.47
C GLU A 144 -14.17 -1.88 14.23
N ARG A 145 -14.05 -1.33 12.99
CA ARG A 145 -13.02 -0.31 12.66
C ARG A 145 -13.19 0.94 13.50
N ARG A 146 -14.43 1.45 13.63
CA ARG A 146 -14.72 2.62 14.45
C ARG A 146 -14.36 2.39 15.91
N ALA A 147 -14.70 1.23 16.47
CA ALA A 147 -14.32 0.85 17.82
C ALA A 147 -12.79 0.79 17.99
N ALA A 148 -12.07 0.21 17.00
CA ALA A 148 -10.62 0.13 17.03
C ALA A 148 -9.94 1.50 16.93
N TYR A 149 -10.40 2.41 16.07
CA TYR A 149 -9.84 3.78 15.99
C TYR A 149 -10.20 4.64 17.21
N SER A 150 -11.26 4.33 17.93
CA SER A 150 -11.61 5.03 19.18
C SER A 150 -10.73 4.65 20.36
N ALA A 151 -9.93 3.60 20.26
CA ALA A 151 -8.99 3.18 21.29
C ALA A 151 -7.85 4.19 21.50
N ASP A 152 -7.21 4.18 22.66
CA ASP A 152 -6.07 5.06 22.98
C ASP A 152 -4.87 4.75 22.06
N ILE A 153 -4.63 3.49 21.72
CA ILE A 153 -3.57 3.02 20.83
C ILE A 153 -4.16 2.07 19.79
N THR A 154 -3.95 2.35 18.52
CA THR A 154 -4.46 1.54 17.41
C THR A 154 -3.31 0.99 16.58
N TYR A 155 -3.21 -0.33 16.51
CA TYR A 155 -2.33 -1.04 15.58
C TYR A 155 -3.03 -1.26 14.25
N GLY A 156 -2.30 -1.19 13.15
CA GLY A 156 -2.85 -1.52 11.84
C GLY A 156 -1.81 -1.51 10.74
N THR A 157 -2.21 -1.91 9.55
CA THR A 157 -1.34 -1.85 8.38
C THR A 157 -1.44 -0.48 7.69
N ASN A 158 -0.34 -0.08 7.06
CA ASN A 158 -0.28 1.15 6.26
C ASN A 158 -1.38 1.22 5.20
N ASN A 159 -1.65 0.09 4.51
CA ASN A 159 -2.66 0.00 3.48
C ASN A 159 -4.07 0.21 4.03
N GLU A 160 -4.46 -0.55 5.07
CA GLU A 160 -5.82 -0.47 5.62
C GLU A 160 -6.11 0.92 6.21
N MET A 161 -5.15 1.50 6.94
CA MET A 161 -5.31 2.85 7.48
C MET A 161 -5.45 3.91 6.38
N GLY A 162 -4.69 3.79 5.30
CA GLY A 162 -4.81 4.71 4.16
C GLY A 162 -6.10 4.49 3.35
N PHE A 163 -6.55 3.24 3.17
CA PHE A 163 -7.83 2.96 2.55
C PHE A 163 -9.01 3.43 3.42
N ASP A 164 -8.93 3.32 4.74
CA ASP A 164 -9.95 3.86 5.65
C ASP A 164 -10.06 5.37 5.53
N TYR A 165 -8.92 6.08 5.42
CA TYR A 165 -8.93 7.52 5.13
C TYR A 165 -9.66 7.84 3.83
N LEU A 166 -9.39 7.10 2.76
CA LEU A 166 -10.08 7.32 1.48
C LEU A 166 -11.58 7.00 1.59
N ARG A 167 -11.94 5.88 2.25
CA ARG A 167 -13.34 5.50 2.49
C ARG A 167 -14.09 6.56 3.30
N ASP A 168 -13.49 7.10 4.35
CA ASP A 168 -14.08 8.16 5.18
C ASP A 168 -14.38 9.45 4.40
N ASN A 169 -13.64 9.70 3.33
CA ASN A 169 -13.88 10.84 2.45
C ASN A 169 -14.89 10.54 1.31
N MET A 170 -15.51 9.35 1.31
CA MET A 170 -16.54 8.94 0.34
C MET A 170 -17.88 8.61 1.00
N ILE A 171 -18.01 8.73 2.34
CA ILE A 171 -19.22 8.42 3.10
C ILE A 171 -20.33 9.45 2.85
N ALA A 172 -21.59 9.03 2.97
CA ALA A 172 -22.74 9.91 2.83
C ALA A 172 -23.23 10.53 4.14
N TYR A 173 -22.86 9.94 5.28
CA TYR A 173 -23.31 10.36 6.62
C TYR A 173 -22.14 10.36 7.60
N ALA A 174 -22.06 11.37 8.48
CA ALA A 174 -20.98 11.55 9.45
C ALA A 174 -20.78 10.33 10.38
N GLU A 175 -21.87 9.63 10.72
CA GLU A 175 -21.86 8.46 11.59
C GLU A 175 -21.13 7.25 10.94
N GLN A 176 -20.93 7.27 9.62
CA GLN A 176 -20.20 6.23 8.90
C GLN A 176 -18.68 6.39 9.01
N ARG A 177 -18.19 7.58 9.44
CA ARG A 177 -16.75 7.83 9.61
C ARG A 177 -16.16 6.87 10.64
N VAL A 178 -15.03 6.27 10.31
CA VAL A 178 -14.35 5.31 11.20
C VAL A 178 -13.13 5.94 11.88
N GLN A 179 -12.38 6.81 11.21
CA GLN A 179 -11.21 7.49 11.78
C GLN A 179 -11.60 8.76 12.54
N ARG A 180 -10.86 9.07 13.62
CA ARG A 180 -11.08 10.26 14.44
C ARG A 180 -10.04 11.38 14.27
N GLY A 181 -8.97 11.13 13.51
CA GLY A 181 -7.91 12.10 13.24
C GLY A 181 -6.52 11.46 13.17
N HIS A 182 -5.51 12.28 12.91
CA HIS A 182 -4.12 11.86 12.63
C HIS A 182 -3.16 12.59 13.57
N SER A 183 -3.19 12.26 14.87
CA SER A 183 -2.38 12.96 15.88
C SER A 183 -0.94 12.47 15.90
N PHE A 184 -0.69 11.19 16.16
CA PHE A 184 0.66 10.64 16.22
C PHE A 184 0.73 9.25 15.57
N ALA A 185 1.70 9.05 14.68
CA ALA A 185 2.01 7.74 14.13
C ALA A 185 3.44 7.31 14.44
N ILE A 186 3.58 6.04 14.82
CA ILE A 186 4.85 5.33 14.92
C ILE A 186 4.87 4.28 13.82
N VAL A 187 5.75 4.44 12.82
CA VAL A 187 5.84 3.53 11.68
C VAL A 187 6.93 2.50 11.93
N ASP A 188 6.54 1.23 12.08
CA ASP A 188 7.51 0.13 12.16
C ASP A 188 7.99 -0.27 10.77
N GLU A 189 9.28 -0.58 10.65
CA GLU A 189 9.93 -0.79 9.36
C GLU A 189 9.68 0.39 8.39
N VAL A 190 9.93 1.60 8.88
CA VAL A 190 9.62 2.87 8.21
C VAL A 190 10.20 2.99 6.81
N ASP A 191 11.34 2.39 6.55
CA ASP A 191 11.99 2.34 5.24
C ASP A 191 11.21 1.49 4.22
N SER A 192 10.53 0.42 4.65
CA SER A 192 9.64 -0.34 3.79
C SER A 192 8.42 0.47 3.38
N ILE A 193 7.77 1.07 4.38
CA ILE A 193 6.49 1.75 4.18
C ILE A 193 6.68 3.08 3.44
N LEU A 194 7.63 3.91 3.89
CA LEU A 194 7.79 5.27 3.37
C LEU A 194 8.73 5.39 2.16
N ILE A 195 9.51 4.35 1.85
CA ILE A 195 10.41 4.34 0.69
C ILE A 195 9.97 3.30 -0.34
N ASP A 196 9.92 1.99 0.03
CA ASP A 196 9.66 0.94 -0.94
C ASP A 196 8.21 0.96 -1.46
N GLU A 197 7.24 0.93 -0.57
CA GLU A 197 5.82 0.94 -0.93
C GLU A 197 5.32 2.32 -1.40
N ALA A 198 6.08 3.39 -1.13
CA ALA A 198 5.70 4.75 -1.51
C ALA A 198 5.89 5.08 -3.01
N ARG A 199 6.17 4.10 -3.86
CA ARG A 199 6.23 4.25 -5.32
C ARG A 199 4.87 4.29 -5.98
N THR A 200 3.87 3.67 -5.38
CA THR A 200 2.50 3.56 -5.91
C THR A 200 1.51 4.20 -4.94
N PRO A 201 0.56 5.00 -5.42
CA PRO A 201 -0.48 5.55 -4.57
C PRO A 201 -1.47 4.46 -4.11
N LEU A 202 -2.23 4.76 -3.07
CA LEU A 202 -3.43 4.02 -2.71
C LEU A 202 -4.57 4.50 -3.61
N ILE A 203 -5.28 3.58 -4.24
CA ILE A 203 -6.35 3.88 -5.18
C ILE A 203 -7.58 3.05 -4.83
N ILE A 204 -8.72 3.70 -4.66
CA ILE A 204 -10.03 3.04 -4.65
C ILE A 204 -10.60 3.16 -6.04
N SER A 205 -10.93 2.04 -6.65
CA SER A 205 -11.43 1.97 -8.02
C SER A 205 -12.87 1.46 -8.06
N GLY A 206 -13.66 2.02 -8.98
CA GLY A 206 -14.98 1.52 -9.34
C GLY A 206 -14.97 0.89 -10.74
N VAL A 207 -16.11 0.34 -11.14
CA VAL A 207 -16.26 -0.25 -12.49
C VAL A 207 -16.32 0.87 -13.53
N GLY A 208 -15.40 0.82 -14.50
CA GLY A 208 -15.39 1.75 -15.65
C GLY A 208 -16.31 1.29 -16.79
N ASP A 209 -16.57 2.19 -17.72
CA ASP A 209 -17.50 1.98 -18.82
C ASP A 209 -16.84 1.44 -20.11
N LYS A 210 -15.50 1.37 -20.17
CA LYS A 210 -14.77 1.02 -21.40
C LYS A 210 -14.79 -0.49 -21.70
N SER A 211 -14.85 -0.83 -23.01
CA SER A 211 -14.87 -2.21 -23.53
C SER A 211 -13.53 -2.91 -23.32
N THR A 212 -13.57 -4.22 -23.05
CA THR A 212 -12.38 -5.08 -22.86
C THR A 212 -11.87 -5.71 -24.15
N ASP A 213 -12.57 -5.57 -25.27
CA ASP A 213 -12.25 -6.27 -26.51
C ASP A 213 -10.96 -5.76 -27.15
N LEU A 214 -10.65 -4.48 -27.06
CA LEU A 214 -9.44 -3.88 -27.60
C LEU A 214 -8.17 -4.49 -27.01
N TYR A 215 -8.15 -4.86 -25.73
CA TYR A 215 -6.97 -5.49 -25.10
C TYR A 215 -6.61 -6.83 -25.74
N LYS A 216 -7.61 -7.64 -26.10
CA LYS A 216 -7.38 -8.93 -26.79
C LYS A 216 -6.88 -8.73 -28.22
N ILE A 217 -7.42 -7.72 -28.91
CA ILE A 217 -7.00 -7.38 -30.26
C ILE A 217 -5.57 -6.83 -30.24
N ALA A 218 -5.27 -5.93 -29.32
CA ALA A 218 -3.94 -5.36 -29.15
C ALA A 218 -2.89 -6.40 -28.73
N ASP A 219 -3.23 -7.35 -27.86
CA ASP A 219 -2.36 -8.49 -27.50
C ASP A 219 -2.08 -9.38 -28.71
N SER A 220 -3.15 -9.71 -29.49
CA SER A 220 -3.00 -10.51 -30.71
C SER A 220 -2.09 -9.82 -31.72
N PHE A 221 -2.23 -8.52 -31.90
CA PHE A 221 -1.36 -7.72 -32.73
C PHE A 221 0.07 -7.68 -32.19
N ALA A 222 0.26 -7.36 -30.92
CA ALA A 222 1.58 -7.24 -30.31
C ALA A 222 2.40 -8.55 -30.36
N LYS A 223 1.75 -9.71 -30.32
CA LYS A 223 2.37 -11.02 -30.50
C LYS A 223 2.91 -11.24 -31.94
N THR A 224 2.47 -10.46 -32.91
CA THR A 224 2.99 -10.54 -34.31
C THR A 224 4.24 -9.67 -34.51
N LEU A 225 4.53 -8.76 -33.57
CA LEU A 225 5.62 -7.80 -33.66
C LEU A 225 6.98 -8.43 -33.28
N LYS A 226 8.03 -7.98 -33.94
CA LYS A 226 9.41 -8.37 -33.64
C LYS A 226 9.98 -7.46 -32.55
N LYS A 227 10.28 -8.06 -31.40
CA LYS A 227 10.91 -7.40 -30.26
C LYS A 227 12.40 -7.18 -30.49
N VAL A 228 12.91 -5.99 -30.17
CA VAL A 228 14.33 -5.68 -30.04
C VAL A 228 14.57 -5.15 -28.61
N THR A 229 15.61 -5.70 -27.94
CA THR A 229 16.00 -5.24 -26.61
C THR A 229 17.25 -4.38 -26.73
N VAL A 230 17.25 -3.20 -26.13
CA VAL A 230 18.42 -2.33 -26.06
C VAL A 230 19.44 -3.00 -25.13
N LYS A 231 20.48 -3.57 -25.71
CA LYS A 231 21.69 -3.93 -24.99
C LYS A 231 22.60 -2.72 -25.10
N GLU A 232 22.85 -2.03 -23.98
CA GLU A 232 23.71 -0.85 -23.87
C GLU A 232 24.31 -0.37 -25.20
N LEU A 233 23.67 0.62 -25.80
CA LEU A 233 24.29 1.39 -26.85
C LEU A 233 24.86 2.65 -26.23
N ASP A 234 26.16 2.83 -26.40
CA ASP A 234 26.90 4.05 -26.05
C ASP A 234 26.10 5.30 -26.40
N SER A 235 26.12 6.25 -25.51
CA SER A 235 25.52 7.58 -25.55
C SER A 235 25.91 8.38 -26.81
N LYS A 236 25.39 8.00 -27.98
CA LYS A 236 25.47 8.84 -29.18
C LYS A 236 24.19 8.72 -30.00
N GLN A 237 23.70 9.88 -30.38
CA GLN A 237 22.46 10.22 -31.07
C GLN A 237 22.08 9.41 -32.34
N ASN A 238 22.81 8.41 -32.73
CA ASN A 238 22.57 7.60 -33.94
C ASN A 238 21.97 6.20 -33.65
N ALA A 239 21.83 5.84 -32.36
CA ALA A 239 21.38 4.49 -31.98
C ALA A 239 19.88 4.24 -32.22
N GLU A 240 19.05 5.28 -32.15
CA GLU A 240 17.60 5.14 -32.41
C GLU A 240 17.29 4.89 -33.88
N GLU A 241 18.11 5.38 -34.83
CA GLU A 241 17.91 5.15 -36.26
C GLU A 241 18.36 3.74 -36.68
N GLU A 242 19.48 3.21 -36.18
CA GLU A 242 19.96 1.86 -36.47
C GLU A 242 19.08 0.75 -35.86
N LEU A 243 18.52 0.99 -34.63
CA LEU A 243 17.62 0.03 -33.99
C LEU A 243 16.23 -0.02 -34.62
N SER A 244 15.80 1.06 -35.28
CA SER A 244 14.50 1.14 -35.95
C SER A 244 14.44 0.27 -37.24
N GLU A 245 15.58 -0.13 -37.81
CA GLU A 245 15.64 -0.96 -39.02
C GLU A 245 15.46 -2.45 -38.71
N ASP A 246 15.74 -2.93 -37.50
CA ASP A 246 15.78 -4.36 -37.14
C ASP A 246 14.56 -4.91 -36.40
N GLY A 247 13.64 -4.07 -35.91
CA GLY A 247 12.48 -4.52 -35.13
C GLY A 247 11.26 -3.60 -35.20
N ASP A 248 10.15 -4.09 -34.66
CA ASP A 248 8.86 -3.40 -34.68
C ASP A 248 8.59 -2.64 -33.37
N PHE A 249 9.19 -3.10 -32.27
CA PHE A 249 9.20 -2.37 -31.02
C PHE A 249 10.49 -2.60 -30.23
N VAL A 250 10.90 -1.56 -29.51
CA VAL A 250 12.12 -1.53 -28.71
C VAL A 250 11.76 -1.61 -27.25
N VAL A 251 12.44 -2.49 -26.51
CA VAL A 251 12.32 -2.63 -25.06
C VAL A 251 13.60 -2.14 -24.41
N ASP A 252 13.47 -1.15 -23.56
CA ASP A 252 14.52 -0.71 -22.63
C ASP A 252 14.30 -1.38 -21.27
N GLU A 253 15.12 -2.40 -20.98
CA GLU A 253 15.06 -3.13 -19.70
C GLU A 253 15.46 -2.25 -18.51
N LYS A 254 16.31 -1.25 -18.73
CA LYS A 254 16.78 -0.33 -17.69
C LYS A 254 15.71 0.68 -17.29
N ALA A 255 15.00 1.24 -18.28
CA ALA A 255 13.90 2.18 -18.06
C ALA A 255 12.57 1.46 -17.82
N LYS A 256 12.48 0.13 -18.01
CA LYS A 256 11.24 -0.67 -17.97
C LYS A 256 10.17 -0.13 -18.90
N THR A 257 10.57 0.31 -20.13
CA THR A 257 9.68 0.86 -21.15
C THR A 257 9.70 0.02 -22.42
N ALA A 258 8.61 0.12 -23.18
CA ALA A 258 8.50 -0.47 -24.51
C ALA A 258 7.87 0.55 -25.45
N THR A 259 8.48 0.79 -26.62
CA THR A 259 8.05 1.81 -27.59
C THR A 259 8.01 1.23 -29.01
N LEU A 260 7.00 1.63 -29.79
CA LEU A 260 6.91 1.25 -31.20
C LEU A 260 7.99 1.96 -32.03
N THR A 261 8.55 1.25 -33.00
CA THR A 261 9.39 1.82 -34.04
C THR A 261 8.53 2.30 -35.24
N LYS A 262 9.13 3.00 -36.18
CA LYS A 262 8.45 3.38 -37.43
C LYS A 262 7.83 2.17 -38.16
N SER A 263 8.55 1.03 -38.18
CA SER A 263 8.03 -0.23 -38.72
C SER A 263 6.82 -0.75 -37.95
N GLY A 264 6.88 -0.68 -36.60
CA GLY A 264 5.76 -1.09 -35.76
C GLY A 264 4.52 -0.21 -35.92
N ILE A 265 4.70 1.11 -36.05
CA ILE A 265 3.61 2.07 -36.31
C ILE A 265 2.94 1.73 -37.65
N ALA A 266 3.71 1.58 -38.73
CA ALA A 266 3.15 1.25 -40.04
C ALA A 266 2.38 -0.09 -40.03
N LYS A 267 2.86 -1.10 -39.30
CA LYS A 267 2.15 -2.35 -39.09
C LYS A 267 0.87 -2.20 -38.30
N ALA A 268 0.88 -1.34 -37.26
CA ALA A 268 -0.30 -1.04 -36.48
C ALA A 268 -1.37 -0.35 -37.32
N GLU A 269 -1.01 0.68 -38.08
CA GLU A 269 -1.90 1.38 -39.00
C GLU A 269 -2.55 0.43 -40.01
N ALA A 270 -1.75 -0.48 -40.59
CA ALA A 270 -2.27 -1.50 -41.51
C ALA A 270 -3.19 -2.52 -40.83
N TYR A 271 -2.84 -2.98 -39.62
CA TYR A 271 -3.63 -3.97 -38.89
C TYR A 271 -4.97 -3.44 -38.42
N PHE A 272 -4.99 -2.20 -37.88
CA PHE A 272 -6.20 -1.55 -37.36
C PHE A 272 -6.94 -0.73 -38.41
N ASN A 273 -6.43 -0.70 -39.66
CA ASN A 273 -7.00 0.08 -40.79
C ASN A 273 -7.13 1.57 -40.49
N LEU A 274 -6.05 2.17 -40.00
CA LEU A 274 -5.97 3.59 -39.63
C LEU A 274 -5.09 4.32 -40.63
N GLU A 275 -5.40 5.61 -40.90
CA GLU A 275 -4.55 6.46 -41.76
C GLU A 275 -3.32 6.97 -40.98
N ASN A 276 -3.50 7.34 -39.72
CA ASN A 276 -2.42 7.81 -38.86
C ASN A 276 -2.70 7.38 -37.39
N LEU A 277 -1.83 6.53 -36.82
CA LEU A 277 -1.97 6.05 -35.45
C LEU A 277 -1.80 7.15 -34.40
N MET A 278 -1.04 8.21 -34.74
CA MET A 278 -0.74 9.33 -33.83
C MET A 278 -1.82 10.43 -33.77
N ASP A 279 -2.90 10.30 -34.54
CA ASP A 279 -4.00 11.25 -34.49
C ASP A 279 -4.77 11.16 -33.19
N SER A 280 -5.31 12.29 -32.73
CA SER A 280 -6.07 12.39 -31.48
C SER A 280 -7.26 11.42 -31.38
N GLU A 281 -7.88 11.08 -32.52
CA GLU A 281 -8.98 10.12 -32.58
C GLU A 281 -8.52 8.67 -32.32
N ASN A 282 -7.24 8.35 -32.57
CA ASN A 282 -6.65 7.02 -32.49
C ASN A 282 -5.85 6.80 -31.19
N ILE A 283 -5.77 7.77 -30.30
CA ILE A 283 -5.01 7.70 -29.03
C ILE A 283 -5.42 6.47 -28.20
N THR A 284 -6.70 6.12 -28.17
CA THR A 284 -7.18 4.94 -27.46
C THR A 284 -6.56 3.64 -27.99
N VAL A 285 -6.47 3.48 -29.30
CA VAL A 285 -5.86 2.30 -29.95
C VAL A 285 -4.37 2.27 -29.67
N LEU A 286 -3.69 3.41 -29.84
CA LEU A 286 -2.27 3.56 -29.53
C LEU A 286 -1.98 3.13 -28.10
N HIS A 287 -2.74 3.64 -27.13
CA HIS A 287 -2.59 3.29 -25.71
C HIS A 287 -2.71 1.77 -25.47
N HIS A 288 -3.71 1.10 -26.04
CA HIS A 288 -3.87 -0.35 -25.89
C HIS A 288 -2.70 -1.13 -26.49
N ILE A 289 -2.15 -0.67 -27.62
CA ILE A 289 -0.96 -1.29 -28.25
C ILE A 289 0.26 -1.08 -27.34
N GLU A 290 0.47 0.11 -26.81
CA GLU A 290 1.58 0.41 -25.89
C GLU A 290 1.51 -0.47 -24.63
N GLN A 291 0.33 -0.63 -24.02
CA GLN A 291 0.17 -1.53 -22.88
C GLN A 291 0.42 -2.99 -23.25
N ALA A 292 -0.01 -3.44 -24.44
CA ALA A 292 0.23 -4.80 -24.90
C ALA A 292 1.72 -5.09 -25.14
N ILE A 293 2.46 -4.19 -25.81
CA ILE A 293 3.92 -4.36 -26.01
C ILE A 293 4.70 -4.26 -24.69
N LYS A 294 4.25 -3.43 -23.75
CA LYS A 294 4.81 -3.34 -22.41
C LYS A 294 4.57 -4.64 -21.61
N ALA A 295 3.36 -5.19 -21.66
CA ALA A 295 3.03 -6.46 -21.01
C ALA A 295 3.88 -7.62 -21.57
N ILE A 296 4.10 -7.68 -22.88
CA ILE A 296 4.88 -8.73 -23.55
C ILE A 296 6.39 -8.49 -23.40
N GLY A 297 6.82 -7.25 -23.53
CA GLY A 297 8.24 -6.88 -23.61
C GLY A 297 8.92 -6.78 -22.25
N VAL A 298 8.24 -6.20 -21.26
CA VAL A 298 8.80 -5.82 -19.97
C VAL A 298 8.34 -6.75 -18.84
N MET A 299 7.03 -7.06 -18.77
CA MET A 299 6.46 -7.78 -17.62
C MET A 299 6.72 -9.27 -17.69
N LYS A 300 7.34 -9.82 -16.64
CA LYS A 300 7.77 -11.23 -16.57
C LYS A 300 6.89 -12.00 -15.58
N ARG A 301 6.35 -13.14 -16.02
CA ARG A 301 5.63 -14.06 -15.16
C ARG A 301 6.56 -14.65 -14.10
N ASP A 302 6.05 -14.92 -12.91
CA ASP A 302 6.76 -15.43 -11.73
C ASP A 302 7.87 -14.49 -11.20
N VAL A 303 7.95 -13.26 -11.74
CA VAL A 303 8.80 -12.16 -11.25
C VAL A 303 7.94 -10.96 -10.88
N ASP A 304 7.24 -10.37 -11.85
CA ASP A 304 6.39 -9.18 -11.63
C ASP A 304 4.95 -9.56 -11.25
N TYR A 305 4.48 -10.71 -11.68
CA TYR A 305 3.14 -11.23 -11.39
C TYR A 305 3.10 -12.76 -11.43
N VAL A 306 2.08 -13.33 -10.77
CA VAL A 306 1.76 -14.76 -10.86
C VAL A 306 0.34 -14.94 -11.36
N VAL A 307 0.06 -16.11 -11.96
CA VAL A 307 -1.31 -16.49 -12.35
C VAL A 307 -1.76 -17.62 -11.42
N LYS A 308 -2.80 -17.35 -10.63
CA LYS A 308 -3.39 -18.31 -9.70
C LYS A 308 -4.90 -18.26 -9.83
N ASP A 309 -5.53 -19.44 -9.88
CA ASP A 309 -7.00 -19.60 -9.95
C ASP A 309 -7.69 -18.85 -11.11
N GLY A 310 -6.95 -18.60 -12.20
CA GLY A 310 -7.45 -17.88 -13.38
C GLY A 310 -7.36 -16.35 -13.25
N GLU A 311 -6.69 -15.84 -12.24
CA GLU A 311 -6.47 -14.42 -11.99
C GLU A 311 -4.98 -14.06 -12.02
N VAL A 312 -4.68 -12.85 -12.49
CA VAL A 312 -3.34 -12.25 -12.42
C VAL A 312 -3.19 -11.56 -11.07
N LEU A 313 -2.16 -11.95 -10.33
CA LEU A 313 -1.84 -11.36 -9.02
C LEU A 313 -0.47 -10.72 -9.08
N ILE A 314 -0.37 -9.48 -8.61
CA ILE A 314 0.90 -8.74 -8.57
C ILE A 314 1.83 -9.35 -7.54
N VAL A 315 3.10 -9.49 -7.89
CA VAL A 315 4.19 -9.80 -6.95
C VAL A 315 4.92 -8.49 -6.65
N ASP A 316 5.02 -8.15 -5.41
CA ASP A 316 5.77 -6.97 -4.99
C ASP A 316 7.27 -7.18 -5.24
N GLU A 317 7.87 -6.30 -6.01
CA GLU A 317 9.27 -6.36 -6.43
C GLU A 317 10.25 -6.39 -5.23
N PHE A 318 9.87 -5.74 -4.11
CA PHE A 318 10.75 -5.59 -2.94
C PHE A 318 10.58 -6.73 -1.95
N THR A 319 9.34 -7.08 -1.63
CA THR A 319 9.04 -8.11 -0.63
C THR A 319 8.90 -9.50 -1.23
N GLY A 320 8.70 -9.59 -2.57
CA GLY A 320 8.40 -10.84 -3.27
C GLY A 320 7.06 -11.43 -2.85
N ARG A 321 6.17 -10.66 -2.22
CA ARG A 321 4.86 -11.12 -1.75
C ARG A 321 3.78 -10.86 -2.78
N ILE A 322 2.76 -11.72 -2.77
CA ILE A 322 1.56 -11.51 -3.58
C ILE A 322 0.72 -10.39 -2.96
N MET A 323 0.40 -9.40 -3.77
CA MET A 323 -0.45 -8.26 -3.40
C MET A 323 -1.90 -8.56 -3.77
N LEU A 324 -2.67 -9.10 -2.84
CA LEU A 324 -4.08 -9.38 -3.06
C LEU A 324 -4.89 -8.09 -3.22
N GLY A 325 -5.82 -8.08 -4.17
CA GLY A 325 -6.73 -6.95 -4.43
C GLY A 325 -6.09 -5.74 -5.12
N ARG A 326 -4.78 -5.76 -5.41
CA ARG A 326 -4.11 -4.71 -6.19
C ARG A 326 -4.07 -5.06 -7.67
N ARG A 327 -4.17 -4.04 -8.52
CA ARG A 327 -4.08 -4.14 -9.97
C ARG A 327 -3.09 -3.09 -10.50
N TYR A 328 -2.41 -3.40 -11.61
CA TYR A 328 -1.63 -2.40 -12.32
C TYR A 328 -2.57 -1.34 -12.92
N SER A 329 -2.17 -0.10 -12.87
CA SER A 329 -2.91 1.03 -13.44
C SER A 329 -2.81 1.09 -14.96
N GLU A 330 -3.54 2.02 -15.55
CA GLU A 330 -3.42 2.41 -16.96
C GLU A 330 -3.69 1.27 -17.97
N GLY A 331 -4.50 0.29 -17.61
CA GLY A 331 -4.81 -0.83 -18.51
C GLY A 331 -3.71 -1.90 -18.60
N LEU A 332 -2.55 -1.71 -17.93
CA LEU A 332 -1.47 -2.71 -17.97
C LEU A 332 -1.92 -4.05 -17.37
N HIS A 333 -2.75 -4.04 -16.33
CA HIS A 333 -3.27 -5.28 -15.74
C HIS A 333 -4.11 -6.06 -16.74
N GLN A 334 -5.00 -5.37 -17.46
CA GLN A 334 -5.83 -5.95 -18.51
C GLN A 334 -4.99 -6.46 -19.70
N ALA A 335 -3.92 -5.75 -20.03
CA ALA A 335 -2.97 -6.20 -21.05
C ALA A 335 -2.23 -7.48 -20.63
N ILE A 336 -1.89 -7.61 -19.33
CA ILE A 336 -1.30 -8.85 -18.79
C ILE A 336 -2.34 -9.98 -18.76
N GLU A 337 -3.59 -9.69 -18.36
CA GLU A 337 -4.69 -10.66 -18.40
C GLU A 337 -4.92 -11.19 -19.82
N ALA A 338 -4.88 -10.30 -20.84
CA ALA A 338 -4.96 -10.69 -22.25
C ALA A 338 -3.75 -11.53 -22.69
N LYS A 339 -2.52 -11.13 -22.30
CA LYS A 339 -1.29 -11.88 -22.59
C LYS A 339 -1.33 -13.31 -22.06
N GLU A 340 -1.81 -13.52 -20.84
CA GLU A 340 -1.90 -14.81 -20.17
C GLU A 340 -3.16 -15.61 -20.57
N GLY A 341 -4.06 -15.02 -21.36
CA GLY A 341 -5.30 -15.67 -21.84
C GLY A 341 -6.33 -15.91 -20.74
N VAL A 342 -6.25 -15.19 -19.62
CA VAL A 342 -7.27 -15.21 -18.57
C VAL A 342 -8.40 -14.24 -18.91
N LYS A 343 -9.47 -14.23 -18.09
CA LYS A 343 -10.58 -13.29 -18.27
C LYS A 343 -10.07 -11.85 -18.10
N VAL A 344 -10.24 -11.03 -19.16
CA VAL A 344 -9.94 -9.60 -19.08
C VAL A 344 -11.08 -8.90 -18.35
N GLU A 345 -10.80 -8.33 -17.17
CA GLU A 345 -11.77 -7.55 -16.42
C GLU A 345 -11.86 -6.12 -16.97
N ARG A 346 -13.01 -5.45 -16.72
CA ARG A 346 -13.23 -4.06 -17.18
C ARG A 346 -12.18 -3.13 -16.60
N GLU A 347 -11.89 -2.06 -17.32
CA GLU A 347 -11.09 -0.96 -16.77
C GLU A 347 -11.76 -0.42 -15.51
N SER A 348 -10.95 -0.01 -14.57
CA SER A 348 -11.41 0.58 -13.34
C SER A 348 -11.32 2.11 -13.43
N LYS A 349 -12.37 2.82 -13.00
CA LYS A 349 -12.37 4.26 -12.81
C LYS A 349 -11.84 4.59 -11.42
N THR A 350 -10.93 5.55 -11.32
CA THR A 350 -10.40 6.01 -10.03
C THR A 350 -11.48 6.81 -9.28
N LEU A 351 -11.89 6.32 -8.11
CA LEU A 351 -12.87 6.99 -7.25
C LEU A 351 -12.20 7.87 -6.21
N ALA A 352 -11.10 7.41 -5.63
CA ALA A 352 -10.28 8.15 -4.68
C ALA A 352 -8.83 7.68 -4.74
N THR A 353 -7.90 8.57 -4.51
CA THR A 353 -6.47 8.27 -4.50
C THR A 353 -5.72 9.14 -3.52
N ILE A 354 -4.65 8.60 -2.93
CA ILE A 354 -3.66 9.35 -2.15
C ILE A 354 -2.32 8.61 -2.18
N THR A 355 -1.21 9.34 -2.25
CA THR A 355 0.12 8.75 -2.07
C THR A 355 0.39 8.47 -0.59
N PHE A 356 1.24 7.46 -0.28
CA PHE A 356 1.67 7.23 1.09
C PHE A 356 2.35 8.45 1.69
N GLN A 357 3.14 9.18 0.87
CA GLN A 357 3.80 10.40 1.29
C GLN A 357 2.79 11.42 1.83
N ASN A 358 1.74 11.70 1.07
CA ASN A 358 0.73 12.67 1.46
C ASN A 358 -0.18 12.15 2.58
N TYR A 359 -0.44 10.84 2.65
CA TYR A 359 -1.18 10.24 3.76
C TYR A 359 -0.44 10.41 5.09
N PHE A 360 0.85 10.03 5.16
CA PHE A 360 1.61 10.15 6.40
C PHE A 360 1.95 11.59 6.80
N ARG A 361 1.93 12.53 5.85
CA ARG A 361 2.01 13.98 6.13
C ARG A 361 0.75 14.56 6.80
N LEU A 362 -0.35 13.81 6.89
CA LEU A 362 -1.56 14.22 7.63
C LEU A 362 -1.36 14.16 9.15
N TYR A 363 -0.42 13.37 9.64
CA TYR A 363 -0.16 13.27 11.07
C TYR A 363 0.51 14.52 11.61
N ASP A 364 -0.02 15.04 12.74
CA ASP A 364 0.60 16.17 13.47
C ASP A 364 2.03 15.84 13.89
N LYS A 365 2.26 14.58 14.27
CA LYS A 365 3.57 14.04 14.62
C LYS A 365 3.78 12.67 13.99
N LEU A 366 4.87 12.52 13.25
CA LEU A 366 5.27 11.28 12.60
C LEU A 366 6.61 10.82 13.16
N SER A 367 6.77 9.54 13.41
CA SER A 367 8.05 8.92 13.76
C SER A 367 8.16 7.53 13.15
N GLY A 368 9.36 6.99 13.11
CA GLY A 368 9.56 5.67 12.55
C GLY A 368 10.76 4.94 13.13
N MET A 369 10.79 3.64 12.94
CA MET A 369 11.88 2.80 13.38
C MET A 369 12.22 1.74 12.32
N THR A 370 13.50 1.49 12.13
CA THR A 370 14.03 0.42 11.26
C THR A 370 15.48 0.12 11.61
N GLY A 371 16.07 -0.91 11.01
CA GLY A 371 17.49 -1.22 11.15
C GLY A 371 18.41 -0.56 10.10
N THR A 372 17.87 0.16 9.12
CA THR A 372 18.56 0.50 7.86
C THR A 372 18.14 1.86 7.25
N ALA A 373 17.75 2.84 8.06
CA ALA A 373 17.26 4.13 7.54
C ALA A 373 18.36 5.09 7.08
N MET A 374 19.57 4.97 7.62
CA MET A 374 20.63 5.96 7.40
C MET A 374 21.03 6.12 5.93
N THR A 375 20.91 5.06 5.12
CA THR A 375 21.21 5.10 3.68
C THR A 375 20.26 6.02 2.91
N GLU A 376 19.05 6.21 3.41
CA GLU A 376 17.98 7.00 2.80
C GLU A 376 17.66 8.27 3.61
N SER A 377 18.59 8.70 4.50
CA SER A 377 18.36 9.83 5.41
C SER A 377 18.02 11.13 4.69
N THR A 378 18.60 11.37 3.52
CA THR A 378 18.30 12.55 2.67
C THR A 378 16.84 12.52 2.21
N GLU A 379 16.34 11.36 1.75
CA GLU A 379 14.97 11.22 1.28
C GLU A 379 13.96 11.39 2.43
N PHE A 380 14.23 10.81 3.60
CA PHE A 380 13.40 11.02 4.78
C PHE A 380 13.32 12.49 5.19
N GLN A 381 14.43 13.21 5.09
CA GLN A 381 14.45 14.64 5.40
C GLN A 381 13.72 15.48 4.35
N GLU A 382 13.94 15.24 3.06
CA GLU A 382 13.34 16.04 1.98
C GLU A 382 11.83 15.81 1.84
N ILE A 383 11.38 14.55 1.95
CA ILE A 383 9.98 14.19 1.72
C ILE A 383 9.13 14.33 2.99
N TYR A 384 9.62 13.86 4.13
CA TYR A 384 8.84 13.74 5.37
C TYR A 384 9.29 14.67 6.48
N SER A 385 10.37 15.43 6.28
CA SER A 385 11.00 16.28 7.30
C SER A 385 11.43 15.49 8.55
N LEU A 386 11.84 14.23 8.36
CA LEU A 386 12.24 13.31 9.42
C LEU A 386 13.78 13.16 9.48
N ASP A 387 14.36 13.44 10.63
CA ASP A 387 15.77 13.14 10.91
C ASP A 387 15.96 11.66 11.24
N VAL A 388 17.05 11.06 10.77
CA VAL A 388 17.44 9.70 11.13
C VAL A 388 18.54 9.72 12.18
N ILE A 389 18.29 9.08 13.31
CA ILE A 389 19.26 8.98 14.41
C ILE A 389 19.64 7.51 14.62
N SER A 390 20.91 7.21 14.41
CA SER A 390 21.46 5.87 14.67
C SER A 390 21.71 5.66 16.16
N ILE A 391 21.15 4.56 16.70
CA ILE A 391 21.24 4.20 18.12
C ILE A 391 22.25 3.07 18.28
N PRO A 392 23.19 3.15 19.23
CA PRO A 392 24.15 2.09 19.47
C PRO A 392 23.44 0.80 19.89
N THR A 393 24.01 -0.34 19.55
CA THR A 393 23.53 -1.66 19.96
C THR A 393 23.74 -1.90 21.46
N ASN A 394 22.85 -2.67 22.08
CA ASN A 394 22.96 -3.03 23.49
C ASN A 394 24.21 -3.84 23.80
N LYS A 395 24.59 -4.77 22.91
CA LYS A 395 25.85 -5.50 22.94
C LYS A 395 26.65 -5.22 21.67
N PRO A 396 28.02 -5.22 21.73
CA PRO A 396 28.82 -5.05 20.53
C PRO A 396 28.48 -6.08 19.45
N MET A 397 28.35 -5.63 18.21
CA MET A 397 28.16 -6.52 17.06
C MET A 397 29.52 -7.17 16.71
N ILE A 398 29.53 -8.48 16.74
CA ILE A 398 30.73 -9.30 16.45
C ILE A 398 30.63 -10.07 15.14
N ARG A 399 29.55 -9.86 14.36
CA ARG A 399 29.39 -10.44 13.03
C ARG A 399 30.53 -10.00 12.11
N ILE A 400 31.01 -10.92 11.30
CA ILE A 400 32.03 -10.69 10.28
C ILE A 400 31.32 -10.52 8.93
N ASP A 401 31.49 -9.36 8.30
CA ASP A 401 30.99 -9.12 6.95
C ASP A 401 32.17 -9.30 5.97
N ASP A 402 32.21 -10.49 5.34
CA ASP A 402 33.27 -10.86 4.40
C ASP A 402 33.19 -10.03 3.11
N PRO A 403 34.32 -9.77 2.42
CA PRO A 403 34.32 -9.08 1.13
C PRO A 403 33.47 -9.78 0.09
N ASP A 404 32.90 -9.01 -0.82
CA ASP A 404 32.15 -9.55 -1.96
C ASP A 404 33.09 -10.35 -2.89
N VAL A 405 32.60 -11.44 -3.41
CA VAL A 405 33.32 -12.30 -4.37
C VAL A 405 32.65 -12.20 -5.74
N LEU A 406 33.42 -11.80 -6.75
CA LEU A 406 32.93 -11.62 -8.11
C LEU A 406 33.40 -12.75 -9.02
N TYR A 407 32.46 -13.31 -9.79
CA TYR A 407 32.70 -14.30 -10.83
C TYR A 407 32.38 -13.72 -12.22
N LYS A 408 33.01 -14.28 -13.25
CA LYS A 408 32.77 -13.85 -14.62
C LYS A 408 31.38 -14.26 -15.11
N THR A 409 30.95 -15.47 -14.73
CA THR A 409 29.67 -16.06 -15.18
C THR A 409 28.75 -16.40 -14.02
N GLU A 410 27.45 -16.41 -14.27
CA GLU A 410 26.45 -16.79 -13.27
C GLU A 410 26.62 -18.26 -12.86
N GLN A 411 27.00 -19.15 -13.79
CA GLN A 411 27.23 -20.58 -13.48
C GLN A 411 28.38 -20.79 -12.50
N ALA A 412 29.51 -20.07 -12.68
CA ALA A 412 30.63 -20.13 -11.75
C ALA A 412 30.25 -19.63 -10.34
N LYS A 413 29.48 -18.54 -10.28
CA LYS A 413 28.92 -18.00 -9.05
C LYS A 413 28.05 -19.05 -8.33
N PHE A 414 27.11 -19.70 -9.04
CA PHE A 414 26.25 -20.71 -8.42
C PHE A 414 27.03 -21.93 -7.92
N ASN A 415 28.05 -22.40 -8.64
CA ASN A 415 28.91 -23.48 -8.18
C ASN A 415 29.60 -23.11 -6.86
N ALA A 416 30.19 -21.91 -6.78
CA ALA A 416 30.86 -21.44 -5.58
C ALA A 416 29.89 -21.26 -4.37
N ILE A 417 28.67 -20.80 -4.63
CA ILE A 417 27.63 -20.72 -3.59
C ILE A 417 27.30 -22.12 -3.05
N ILE A 418 27.12 -23.11 -3.93
CA ILE A 418 26.82 -24.50 -3.54
C ILE A 418 27.97 -25.09 -2.70
N ASP A 419 29.23 -24.88 -3.13
CA ASP A 419 30.40 -25.37 -2.42
C ASP A 419 30.52 -24.73 -1.03
N ARG A 420 30.24 -23.42 -0.90
CA ARG A 420 30.19 -22.73 0.40
C ARG A 420 29.05 -23.26 1.30
N ILE A 421 27.89 -23.53 0.74
CA ILE A 421 26.75 -24.11 1.48
C ILE A 421 27.14 -25.49 2.03
N ILE A 422 27.79 -26.32 1.21
CA ILE A 422 28.26 -27.67 1.62
C ILE A 422 29.26 -27.55 2.78
N GLU A 423 30.26 -26.68 2.64
CA GLU A 423 31.27 -26.44 3.68
C GLU A 423 30.62 -26.01 5.02
N CYS A 424 29.70 -25.07 4.99
CA CYS A 424 28.99 -24.61 6.18
C CYS A 424 28.12 -25.73 6.80
N HIS A 425 27.39 -26.46 5.96
CA HIS A 425 26.51 -27.56 6.40
C HIS A 425 27.31 -28.67 7.08
N GLU A 426 28.46 -29.06 6.51
CA GLU A 426 29.37 -30.07 7.10
C GLU A 426 29.94 -29.63 8.44
N ASN A 427 30.23 -28.33 8.58
CA ASN A 427 30.70 -27.73 9.84
C ASN A 427 29.56 -27.53 10.86
N GLY A 428 28.31 -27.81 10.49
CA GLY A 428 27.12 -27.60 11.33
C GLY A 428 26.71 -26.16 11.47
N GLN A 429 27.25 -25.24 10.64
CA GLN A 429 26.90 -23.84 10.61
C GLN A 429 25.60 -23.65 9.80
N PRO A 430 24.54 -23.05 10.35
CA PRO A 430 23.32 -22.76 9.59
C PRO A 430 23.57 -21.70 8.53
N VAL A 431 22.92 -21.86 7.36
CA VAL A 431 23.06 -20.98 6.22
C VAL A 431 21.70 -20.44 5.78
N LEU A 432 21.61 -19.14 5.63
CA LEU A 432 20.48 -18.47 4.98
C LEU A 432 20.95 -17.85 3.65
N VAL A 433 20.39 -18.32 2.55
CA VAL A 433 20.71 -17.86 1.21
C VAL A 433 19.63 -16.90 0.75
N GLY A 434 19.99 -15.65 0.49
CA GLY A 434 19.11 -14.63 -0.09
C GLY A 434 19.20 -14.62 -1.61
N THR A 435 18.06 -14.78 -2.29
CA THR A 435 17.95 -14.70 -3.76
C THR A 435 17.03 -13.56 -4.16
N ILE A 436 17.22 -12.95 -5.32
CA ILE A 436 16.41 -11.83 -5.79
C ILE A 436 15.12 -12.27 -6.51
N SER A 437 15.03 -13.50 -7.00
CA SER A 437 13.86 -14.00 -7.72
C SER A 437 13.48 -15.42 -7.33
N ILE A 438 12.22 -15.76 -7.57
CA ILE A 438 11.68 -17.11 -7.37
C ILE A 438 12.41 -18.11 -8.26
N GLU A 439 12.67 -17.74 -9.52
CA GLU A 439 13.36 -18.58 -10.50
C GLU A 439 14.76 -18.99 -10.02
N LYS A 440 15.56 -18.02 -9.57
CA LYS A 440 16.90 -18.28 -9.01
C LYS A 440 16.86 -19.12 -7.75
N SER A 441 15.87 -18.90 -6.89
CA SER A 441 15.60 -19.73 -5.70
C SER A 441 15.31 -21.18 -6.08
N GLU A 442 14.45 -21.42 -7.07
CA GLU A 442 14.11 -22.76 -7.54
C GLU A 442 15.29 -23.46 -8.26
N ALA A 443 16.06 -22.70 -9.05
CA ALA A 443 17.27 -23.20 -9.71
C ALA A 443 18.31 -23.68 -8.69
N LEU A 444 18.58 -22.88 -7.67
CA LEU A 444 19.49 -23.24 -6.57
C LEU A 444 18.99 -24.45 -5.80
N SER A 445 17.68 -24.50 -5.49
CA SER A 445 17.06 -25.65 -4.82
C SER A 445 17.22 -26.94 -5.62
N LYS A 446 17.01 -26.91 -6.95
CA LYS A 446 17.23 -28.07 -7.83
C LYS A 446 18.68 -28.53 -7.80
N ALA A 447 19.62 -27.59 -7.78
CA ALA A 447 21.07 -27.91 -7.74
C ALA A 447 21.48 -28.53 -6.41
N LEU A 448 21.00 -28.02 -5.28
CA LEU A 448 21.26 -28.56 -3.93
C LEU A 448 20.65 -29.98 -3.76
N LYS A 449 19.42 -30.20 -4.28
CA LYS A 449 18.80 -31.55 -4.30
C LYS A 449 19.65 -32.56 -5.04
N LYS A 450 20.26 -32.18 -6.17
CA LYS A 450 21.17 -33.06 -6.93
C LYS A 450 22.44 -33.41 -6.14
N ARG A 451 22.89 -32.54 -5.22
CA ARG A 451 24.03 -32.77 -4.33
C ARG A 451 23.64 -33.45 -3.01
N GLY A 452 22.34 -33.77 -2.80
CA GLY A 452 21.85 -34.45 -1.62
C GLY A 452 21.73 -33.59 -0.35
N ILE A 453 21.83 -32.27 -0.49
CA ILE A 453 21.73 -31.34 0.65
C ILE A 453 20.26 -31.11 0.98
N LYS A 454 19.86 -31.42 2.22
CA LYS A 454 18.55 -31.14 2.76
C LYS A 454 18.42 -29.63 3.00
N HIS A 455 17.41 -29.01 2.43
CA HIS A 455 17.17 -27.58 2.56
C HIS A 455 15.69 -27.25 2.51
N GLU A 456 15.32 -26.08 3.03
CA GLU A 456 14.00 -25.50 2.94
C GLU A 456 14.00 -24.29 1.98
N VAL A 457 12.90 -24.09 1.23
CA VAL A 457 12.76 -23.00 0.29
C VAL A 457 11.58 -22.14 0.69
N LEU A 458 11.83 -20.84 0.76
CA LEU A 458 10.87 -19.82 1.13
C LEU A 458 10.74 -18.81 -0.01
N ASN A 459 9.60 -18.81 -0.66
CA ASN A 459 9.26 -17.86 -1.72
C ASN A 459 7.76 -17.53 -1.68
N ALA A 460 7.30 -16.59 -2.50
CA ALA A 460 5.93 -16.11 -2.54
C ALA A 460 4.86 -17.21 -2.73
N LYS A 461 5.23 -18.36 -3.28
CA LYS A 461 4.31 -19.50 -3.46
C LYS A 461 3.95 -20.21 -2.14
N TYR A 462 4.78 -20.04 -1.08
CA TYR A 462 4.66 -20.75 0.20
C TYR A 462 4.55 -19.83 1.42
N HIS A 463 4.02 -18.62 1.23
CA HIS A 463 4.05 -17.59 2.26
C HIS A 463 3.30 -17.95 3.55
N GLU A 464 2.29 -18.84 3.51
CA GLU A 464 1.57 -19.32 4.71
C GLU A 464 2.48 -20.01 5.72
N LYS A 465 3.57 -20.65 5.25
CA LYS A 465 4.57 -21.32 6.08
C LYS A 465 5.84 -20.50 6.34
N GLU A 466 5.82 -19.24 5.93
CA GLU A 466 7.00 -18.36 5.97
C GLU A 466 7.61 -18.26 7.37
N ALA A 467 6.77 -17.88 8.34
CA ALA A 467 7.21 -17.72 9.73
C ALA A 467 7.75 -19.02 10.32
N GLU A 468 7.19 -20.16 9.91
CA GLU A 468 7.57 -21.48 10.35
C GLU A 468 8.95 -21.88 9.87
N ILE A 469 9.22 -21.70 8.59
CA ILE A 469 10.50 -22.04 7.95
C ILE A 469 11.62 -21.16 8.50
N ILE A 470 11.40 -19.86 8.56
CA ILE A 470 12.39 -18.89 9.06
C ILE A 470 12.73 -19.13 10.52
N ALA A 471 11.73 -19.46 11.35
CA ALA A 471 11.96 -19.75 12.76
C ALA A 471 12.95 -20.93 12.99
N GLN A 472 13.06 -21.85 12.03
CA GLN A 472 13.96 -23.00 12.10
C GLN A 472 15.29 -22.82 11.34
N ALA A 473 15.47 -21.68 10.65
CA ALA A 473 16.67 -21.41 9.87
C ALA A 473 17.97 -21.31 10.72
N GLY A 474 17.85 -21.12 12.03
CA GLY A 474 18.97 -21.09 12.98
C GLY A 474 19.41 -22.45 13.56
N LYS A 475 18.81 -23.57 13.15
CA LYS A 475 19.19 -24.90 13.62
C LYS A 475 20.56 -25.32 13.13
N PHE A 476 21.19 -26.22 13.87
CA PHE A 476 22.50 -26.76 13.51
C PHE A 476 22.51 -27.39 12.12
N GLY A 477 23.39 -26.89 11.25
CA GLY A 477 23.51 -27.32 9.86
C GLY A 477 22.27 -27.07 8.97
N ALA A 478 21.32 -26.25 9.37
CA ALA A 478 20.16 -25.92 8.54
C ALA A 478 20.56 -25.11 7.28
N VAL A 479 19.93 -25.41 6.15
CA VAL A 479 20.07 -24.65 4.91
C VAL A 479 18.70 -24.13 4.50
N THR A 480 18.57 -22.80 4.42
CA THR A 480 17.32 -22.13 4.02
C THR A 480 17.58 -21.21 2.85
N ILE A 481 16.82 -21.36 1.78
CA ILE A 481 16.83 -20.43 0.64
C ILE A 481 15.61 -19.53 0.78
N ALA A 482 15.81 -18.23 0.81
CA ALA A 482 14.73 -17.27 0.91
C ALA A 482 14.81 -16.27 -0.25
N THR A 483 13.67 -16.02 -0.91
CA THR A 483 13.60 -14.87 -1.81
C THR A 483 13.53 -13.60 -0.97
N ASN A 484 14.13 -12.58 -1.46
CA ASN A 484 14.23 -11.22 -0.98
C ASN A 484 13.55 -10.97 0.39
N MET A 485 13.22 -10.24 1.05
CA MET A 485 12.53 -9.88 2.30
C MET A 485 11.68 -10.97 3.00
N ALA A 486 11.63 -12.21 2.49
CA ALA A 486 10.88 -13.29 3.14
C ALA A 486 11.34 -13.47 4.60
N GLY A 487 10.38 -13.54 5.55
CA GLY A 487 10.67 -13.61 7.00
C GLY A 487 11.05 -12.28 7.63
N ARG A 488 10.77 -11.13 6.99
CA ARG A 488 10.94 -9.82 7.62
C ARG A 488 10.03 -9.71 8.85
N GLY A 489 10.53 -9.12 9.93
CA GLY A 489 9.82 -9.06 11.21
C GLY A 489 9.83 -10.34 12.03
N THR A 490 10.46 -11.41 11.53
CA THR A 490 10.62 -12.68 12.28
C THR A 490 12.07 -12.85 12.71
N ASP A 491 12.30 -13.14 13.98
CA ASP A 491 13.63 -13.38 14.53
C ASP A 491 14.12 -14.82 14.24
N ILE A 492 15.37 -14.93 13.80
CA ILE A 492 16.07 -16.21 13.65
C ILE A 492 16.86 -16.48 14.94
N ILE A 493 16.42 -17.47 15.71
CA ILE A 493 17.03 -17.86 16.97
C ILE A 493 18.05 -18.97 16.69
N LEU A 494 19.30 -18.79 17.16
CA LEU A 494 20.33 -19.82 17.01
C LEU A 494 19.98 -21.07 17.82
N GLY A 495 20.06 -22.24 17.17
CA GLY A 495 19.62 -23.52 17.70
C GLY A 495 18.18 -23.90 17.34
N GLY A 496 17.36 -22.95 16.91
CA GLY A 496 15.95 -23.15 16.54
C GLY A 496 14.99 -22.41 17.46
N ASN A 497 13.72 -22.36 17.07
CA ASN A 497 12.67 -21.65 17.79
C ASN A 497 11.83 -22.63 18.63
N PRO A 498 11.88 -22.54 19.99
CA PRO A 498 11.15 -23.45 20.88
C PRO A 498 9.64 -23.28 20.78
N GLU A 499 9.14 -22.06 20.58
CA GLU A 499 7.70 -21.75 20.37
C GLU A 499 7.15 -22.56 19.19
N TYR A 500 7.89 -22.54 18.09
CA TYR A 500 7.49 -23.22 16.88
C TYR A 500 7.47 -24.75 17.03
N MET A 501 8.47 -25.30 17.75
CA MET A 501 8.52 -26.73 18.05
C MET A 501 7.35 -27.16 18.95
N ALA A 502 6.97 -26.32 19.91
CA ALA A 502 5.81 -26.54 20.77
C ALA A 502 4.50 -26.55 19.94
N LYS A 503 4.31 -25.61 19.03
CA LYS A 503 3.15 -25.60 18.09
C LYS A 503 3.08 -26.87 17.25
N ALA A 504 4.20 -27.32 16.70
CA ALA A 504 4.27 -28.53 15.90
C ALA A 504 3.96 -29.80 16.75
N GLU A 505 4.37 -29.82 18.01
CA GLU A 505 4.07 -30.96 18.94
C GLU A 505 2.58 -30.92 19.34
N MET A 506 1.97 -29.74 19.55
CA MET A 506 0.53 -29.60 19.80
C MET A 506 -0.31 -30.11 18.63
N ARG A 507 0.07 -29.77 17.38
CA ARG A 507 -0.60 -30.31 16.17
C ARG A 507 -0.53 -31.85 16.14
N LYS A 508 0.61 -32.43 16.48
CA LYS A 508 0.76 -33.88 16.57
C LYS A 508 -0.10 -34.50 17.69
N LYS A 509 -0.39 -33.74 18.75
CA LYS A 509 -1.29 -34.16 19.85
C LYS A 509 -2.77 -33.97 19.50
N GLY A 510 -3.11 -33.43 18.30
CA GLY A 510 -4.46 -33.33 17.82
C GLY A 510 -5.16 -31.99 18.14
N TYR A 511 -4.44 -30.97 18.60
CA TYR A 511 -4.99 -29.64 18.79
C TYR A 511 -5.27 -28.99 17.42
N SER A 512 -6.42 -28.30 17.27
CA SER A 512 -6.73 -27.55 16.05
C SER A 512 -5.83 -26.34 15.89
N ASP A 513 -5.67 -25.85 14.64
CA ASP A 513 -4.84 -24.67 14.38
C ASP A 513 -5.43 -23.42 15.03
N GLU A 514 -6.77 -23.31 15.12
CA GLU A 514 -7.46 -22.24 15.84
C GLU A 514 -7.12 -22.27 17.34
N LEU A 515 -7.20 -23.44 17.98
CA LEU A 515 -6.88 -23.58 19.40
C LEU A 515 -5.40 -23.34 19.69
N ILE A 516 -4.51 -23.71 18.77
CA ILE A 516 -3.07 -23.41 18.88
C ILE A 516 -2.83 -21.90 18.75
N ALA A 517 -3.53 -21.22 17.85
CA ALA A 517 -3.46 -19.76 17.70
C ALA A 517 -3.91 -19.07 18.99
N GLU A 518 -5.03 -19.49 19.57
CA GLU A 518 -5.53 -18.98 20.86
C GLU A 518 -4.60 -19.35 22.05
N ALA A 519 -4.00 -20.53 22.04
CA ALA A 519 -3.05 -20.95 23.06
C ALA A 519 -1.76 -20.12 23.03
N THR A 520 -1.31 -19.72 21.86
CA THR A 520 -0.12 -18.86 21.67
C THR A 520 -0.46 -17.37 21.68
N GLY A 521 -1.73 -17.04 21.49
CA GLY A 521 -2.26 -15.68 21.59
C GLY A 521 -2.11 -15.12 23.01
N TYR A 522 -2.12 -13.79 23.06
CA TYR A 522 -1.97 -13.04 24.31
C TYR A 522 -3.29 -12.44 24.81
N ALA A 523 -4.41 -12.70 24.14
CA ALA A 523 -5.72 -12.22 24.55
C ALA A 523 -6.13 -12.80 25.91
N GLU A 524 -6.79 -12.01 26.75
CA GLU A 524 -7.37 -12.49 27.99
C GLU A 524 -8.57 -13.38 27.68
N THR A 525 -8.63 -14.56 28.29
CA THR A 525 -9.73 -15.49 28.12
C THR A 525 -10.08 -16.14 29.44
N SER A 526 -11.37 -16.46 29.60
CA SER A 526 -11.88 -17.30 30.69
C SER A 526 -12.26 -18.70 30.23
N ASP A 527 -12.01 -19.03 28.97
CA ASP A 527 -12.29 -20.35 28.38
C ASP A 527 -11.30 -21.39 28.93
N GLU A 528 -11.82 -22.41 29.60
CA GLU A 528 -11.01 -23.46 30.25
C GLU A 528 -10.20 -24.25 29.22
N GLU A 529 -10.73 -24.51 28.03
CA GLU A 529 -10.04 -25.23 26.95
C GLU A 529 -8.81 -24.47 26.45
N ILE A 530 -8.97 -23.16 26.25
CA ILE A 530 -7.88 -22.28 25.84
C ILE A 530 -6.82 -22.17 26.96
N LEU A 531 -7.25 -22.08 28.24
CA LEU A 531 -6.32 -22.02 29.36
C LEU A 531 -5.51 -23.29 29.52
N GLU A 532 -6.12 -24.47 29.31
CA GLU A 532 -5.42 -25.74 29.33
C GLU A 532 -4.45 -25.87 28.15
N ALA A 533 -4.87 -25.46 26.96
CA ALA A 533 -4.01 -25.40 25.78
C ALA A 533 -2.80 -24.47 26.00
N ARG A 534 -2.99 -23.30 26.64
CA ARG A 534 -1.91 -22.37 27.03
C ARG A 534 -0.92 -23.01 28.02
N LYS A 535 -1.42 -23.74 28.99
CA LYS A 535 -0.57 -24.43 29.96
C LYS A 535 0.28 -25.50 29.24
N THR A 536 -0.34 -26.33 28.42
CA THR A 536 0.33 -27.35 27.61
C THR A 536 1.38 -26.73 26.69
N PHE A 537 1.04 -25.60 26.03
CA PHE A 537 1.97 -24.88 25.17
C PHE A 537 3.21 -24.41 25.94
N ARG A 538 3.04 -23.78 27.10
CA ARG A 538 4.14 -23.28 27.93
C ARG A 538 5.04 -24.42 28.46
N GLU A 539 4.46 -25.57 28.84
CA GLU A 539 5.23 -26.75 29.28
C GLU A 539 6.09 -27.26 28.12
N LEU A 540 5.52 -27.35 26.90
CA LEU A 540 6.24 -27.79 25.72
C LEU A 540 7.30 -26.79 25.29
N GLU A 541 6.99 -25.52 25.32
CA GLU A 541 7.94 -24.46 24.99
C GLU A 541 9.16 -24.47 25.93
N ASN A 542 8.93 -24.58 27.24
CA ASN A 542 10.00 -24.67 28.24
C ASN A 542 10.85 -25.90 28.04
N LYS A 543 10.23 -27.05 27.78
CA LYS A 543 10.93 -28.31 27.47
C LYS A 543 11.85 -28.12 26.26
N HIS A 544 11.33 -27.61 25.15
CA HIS A 544 12.13 -27.37 23.95
C HIS A 544 13.20 -26.29 24.14
N LYS A 545 12.93 -25.27 24.96
CA LYS A 545 13.93 -24.25 25.29
C LYS A 545 15.14 -24.81 26.01
N GLU A 546 14.94 -25.79 26.90
CA GLU A 546 16.05 -26.47 27.55
C GLU A 546 16.80 -27.38 26.56
N GLU A 547 16.08 -28.17 25.73
CA GLU A 547 16.67 -29.05 24.72
C GLU A 547 17.53 -28.28 23.70
N LEU A 548 17.10 -27.10 23.32
CA LEU A 548 17.79 -26.25 22.31
C LEU A 548 19.01 -25.50 22.88
N LYS A 549 19.23 -25.42 24.19
CA LYS A 549 20.37 -24.71 24.77
C LYS A 549 21.72 -25.27 24.29
N ASP A 550 21.85 -26.59 24.25
CA ASP A 550 23.09 -27.26 23.79
C ASP A 550 23.28 -27.09 22.29
N GLU A 551 22.20 -27.14 21.52
CA GLU A 551 22.23 -26.91 20.06
C GLU A 551 22.62 -25.46 19.74
N ALA A 552 22.05 -24.48 20.43
CA ALA A 552 22.41 -23.08 20.30
C ALA A 552 23.90 -22.82 20.62
N ALA A 553 24.44 -23.50 21.65
CA ALA A 553 25.86 -23.42 21.99
C ALA A 553 26.76 -24.00 20.89
N LYS A 554 26.37 -25.13 20.28
CA LYS A 554 27.07 -25.71 19.13
C LYS A 554 27.04 -24.76 17.90
N VAL A 555 25.91 -24.20 17.60
CA VAL A 555 25.76 -23.23 16.47
C VAL A 555 26.62 -21.99 16.70
N ARG A 556 26.64 -21.42 17.92
CA ARG A 556 27.53 -20.30 18.25
C ARG A 556 29.01 -20.68 18.09
N LYS A 557 29.41 -21.91 18.49
CA LYS A 557 30.78 -22.38 18.30
C LYS A 557 31.13 -22.62 16.84
N ALA A 558 30.15 -23.01 16.00
CA ALA A 558 30.32 -23.16 14.56
C ALA A 558 30.39 -21.82 13.79
N GLY A 559 30.26 -20.67 14.48
CA GLY A 559 30.36 -19.34 13.88
C GLY A 559 29.03 -18.62 13.73
N GLY A 560 27.93 -19.16 14.27
CA GLY A 560 26.58 -18.57 14.16
C GLY A 560 25.98 -18.71 12.78
N LEU A 561 24.95 -17.88 12.46
CA LEU A 561 24.25 -17.92 11.18
C LEU A 561 25.11 -17.31 10.07
N TYR A 562 25.31 -18.03 8.97
CA TYR A 562 25.95 -17.55 7.76
C TYR A 562 24.92 -17.03 6.75
N ILE A 563 25.08 -15.79 6.33
CA ILE A 563 24.24 -15.15 5.30
C ILE A 563 24.97 -15.20 3.96
N ILE A 564 24.36 -15.79 2.96
CA ILE A 564 24.84 -15.76 1.56
C ILE A 564 23.89 -14.92 0.75
N GLY A 565 24.37 -13.79 0.20
CA GLY A 565 23.69 -13.05 -0.84
C GLY A 565 24.10 -13.56 -2.21
N THR A 566 23.14 -13.99 -3.04
CA THR A 566 23.44 -14.47 -4.39
C THR A 566 23.67 -13.35 -5.40
N GLU A 567 23.26 -12.14 -5.07
CA GLU A 567 23.41 -10.91 -5.84
C GLU A 567 23.31 -9.70 -4.93
N ARG A 568 23.77 -8.54 -5.40
CA ARG A 568 23.46 -7.26 -4.77
C ARG A 568 22.06 -6.78 -5.21
N HIS A 569 21.33 -6.25 -4.25
CA HIS A 569 20.02 -5.66 -4.52
C HIS A 569 20.15 -4.26 -5.11
N GLU A 570 19.05 -3.72 -5.63
CA GLU A 570 18.99 -2.35 -6.14
C GLU A 570 19.32 -1.29 -5.09
N SER A 571 19.09 -1.58 -3.81
CA SER A 571 19.38 -0.69 -2.69
C SER A 571 20.33 -1.36 -1.68
N ARG A 572 21.33 -0.61 -1.23
CA ARG A 572 22.27 -1.01 -0.15
C ARG A 572 21.51 -1.32 1.15
N ARG A 573 20.38 -0.69 1.36
CA ARG A 573 19.50 -0.88 2.50
C ARG A 573 19.00 -2.31 2.58
N ILE A 574 18.55 -2.89 1.46
CA ILE A 574 18.08 -4.27 1.38
C ILE A 574 19.21 -5.25 1.67
N ASP A 575 20.42 -5.00 1.16
CA ASP A 575 21.60 -5.78 1.48
C ASP A 575 21.89 -5.77 2.99
N ASN A 576 21.79 -4.60 3.63
CA ASN A 576 22.00 -4.45 5.06
C ASN A 576 20.91 -5.14 5.88
N GLN A 577 19.67 -5.18 5.41
CA GLN A 577 18.59 -5.94 6.04
C GLN A 577 18.84 -7.45 5.97
N LEU A 578 19.34 -7.95 4.85
CA LEU A 578 19.73 -9.35 4.70
C LEU A 578 20.87 -9.70 5.66
N ARG A 579 21.95 -8.91 5.68
CA ARG A 579 23.07 -9.06 6.63
C ARG A 579 22.59 -9.01 8.09
N GLY A 580 21.65 -8.11 8.40
CA GLY A 580 21.10 -7.90 9.75
C GLY A 580 20.31 -9.09 10.32
N ARG A 581 20.09 -10.13 9.55
CA ARG A 581 19.48 -11.37 10.06
C ARG A 581 20.45 -12.21 10.90
N SER A 582 21.75 -11.96 10.77
CA SER A 582 22.82 -12.60 11.53
C SER A 582 23.52 -11.61 12.49
N GLY A 583 24.18 -12.10 13.52
CA GLY A 583 24.95 -11.28 14.48
C GLY A 583 24.09 -10.44 15.41
N ARG A 584 22.93 -10.95 15.87
CA ARG A 584 21.99 -10.23 16.75
C ARG A 584 22.39 -10.37 18.21
N GLN A 585 22.21 -9.31 19.01
CA GLN A 585 22.43 -9.31 20.47
C GLN A 585 23.81 -9.86 20.90
N GLY A 586 24.86 -9.60 20.08
CA GLY A 586 26.22 -10.06 20.34
C GLY A 586 26.50 -11.52 20.01
N ASP A 587 25.60 -12.21 19.30
CA ASP A 587 25.87 -13.54 18.75
C ASP A 587 26.86 -13.45 17.57
N PRO A 588 27.69 -14.48 17.35
CA PRO A 588 28.54 -14.56 16.18
C PRO A 588 27.72 -14.74 14.90
N GLY A 589 28.31 -14.42 13.77
CA GLY A 589 27.70 -14.60 12.48
C GLY A 589 28.60 -14.16 11.34
N HIS A 590 28.26 -14.55 10.13
CA HIS A 590 28.98 -14.21 8.92
C HIS A 590 28.03 -13.73 7.84
N SER A 591 28.51 -12.87 6.94
CA SER A 591 27.78 -12.53 5.72
C SER A 591 28.74 -12.36 4.56
N GLN A 592 28.34 -12.87 3.38
CA GLN A 592 29.11 -12.70 2.14
C GLN A 592 28.18 -12.61 0.94
N PHE A 593 28.51 -11.76 -0.03
CA PHE A 593 27.82 -11.68 -1.31
C PHE A 593 28.65 -12.31 -2.42
N PHE A 594 27.99 -13.16 -3.21
CA PHE A 594 28.54 -13.81 -4.39
C PHE A 594 27.92 -13.17 -5.62
N LEU A 595 28.74 -12.59 -6.48
CA LEU A 595 28.29 -11.74 -7.59
C LEU A 595 28.77 -12.30 -8.91
N SER A 596 28.07 -12.01 -9.99
CA SER A 596 28.50 -12.28 -11.36
C SER A 596 28.47 -11.00 -12.18
N ALA A 597 29.36 -10.90 -13.17
CA ALA A 597 29.31 -9.81 -14.13
C ALA A 597 28.04 -9.85 -15.01
N GLU A 598 27.35 -10.99 -15.02
CA GLU A 598 26.08 -11.20 -15.73
C GLU A 598 24.86 -10.77 -14.90
N ASP A 599 25.01 -10.46 -13.60
CA ASP A 599 23.94 -10.01 -12.72
C ASP A 599 23.36 -8.69 -13.23
N ASP A 600 22.05 -8.54 -13.21
CA ASP A 600 21.34 -7.40 -13.82
C ASP A 600 21.81 -6.04 -13.32
N LEU A 601 22.08 -5.90 -12.01
CA LEU A 601 22.61 -4.66 -11.45
C LEU A 601 23.95 -4.25 -12.09
N LEU A 602 24.85 -5.22 -12.27
CA LEU A 602 26.17 -4.95 -12.85
C LEU A 602 26.05 -4.77 -14.36
N ARG A 603 25.30 -5.62 -15.02
CA ARG A 603 25.05 -5.58 -16.48
C ARG A 603 24.45 -4.23 -16.91
N LEU A 604 23.51 -3.67 -16.14
CA LEU A 604 22.80 -2.46 -16.53
C LEU A 604 23.42 -1.16 -16.01
N PHE A 605 24.16 -1.18 -14.90
CA PHE A 605 24.57 0.04 -14.20
C PHE A 605 26.07 0.17 -13.91
N ALA A 606 26.89 -0.88 -14.10
CA ALA A 606 28.33 -0.82 -13.78
C ALA A 606 29.16 0.02 -14.78
N GLY A 607 28.74 0.14 -16.04
CA GLY A 607 29.37 0.92 -17.09
C GLY A 607 30.66 0.31 -17.66
N ASP A 608 31.15 0.86 -18.78
CA ASP A 608 32.25 0.31 -19.57
C ASP A 608 33.59 0.16 -18.82
N ARG A 609 33.85 1.06 -17.85
CA ARG A 609 35.07 0.97 -17.04
C ARG A 609 35.14 -0.32 -16.25
N PHE A 610 34.04 -0.79 -15.74
CA PHE A 610 33.94 -2.06 -15.00
C PHE A 610 34.28 -3.24 -15.93
N TYR A 611 33.69 -3.31 -17.11
CA TYR A 611 33.94 -4.37 -18.07
C TYR A 611 35.36 -4.31 -18.62
N ASN A 612 35.96 -3.13 -18.84
CA ASN A 612 37.34 -2.98 -19.25
C ASN A 612 38.29 -3.50 -18.18
N ILE A 613 38.02 -3.24 -16.92
CA ILE A 613 38.82 -3.79 -15.79
C ILE A 613 38.62 -5.31 -15.78
N LEU A 614 37.40 -5.82 -15.85
CA LEU A 614 37.10 -7.24 -15.83
C LEU A 614 37.78 -8.01 -16.99
N ASN A 615 37.80 -7.45 -18.18
CA ASN A 615 38.46 -8.06 -19.35
C ASN A 615 39.97 -8.06 -19.27
N ASN A 616 40.58 -7.08 -18.56
CA ASN A 616 42.01 -7.04 -18.32
C ASN A 616 42.46 -8.04 -17.25
N PHE A 617 41.58 -8.45 -16.33
CA PHE A 617 41.83 -9.58 -15.48
C PHE A 617 41.74 -10.87 -16.33
N LYS A 618 42.89 -11.49 -16.65
CA LYS A 618 42.98 -12.82 -17.24
C LYS A 618 42.49 -13.88 -16.23
N ALA A 619 41.23 -13.76 -15.80
CA ALA A 619 40.61 -14.77 -14.96
C ALA A 619 40.41 -16.04 -15.82
N VAL A 620 41.23 -17.02 -15.54
CA VAL A 620 41.18 -18.33 -16.19
C VAL A 620 40.10 -19.15 -15.47
N GLY A 621 38.94 -19.35 -16.12
CA GLY A 621 37.91 -20.26 -15.63
C GLY A 621 37.05 -19.70 -14.49
N ASP A 622 36.67 -20.56 -13.56
CA ASP A 622 35.73 -20.34 -12.44
C ASP A 622 36.39 -19.68 -11.20
N MET A 623 37.56 -19.03 -11.35
CA MET A 623 38.27 -18.42 -10.23
C MET A 623 37.60 -17.10 -9.78
N PRO A 624 37.47 -16.89 -8.45
CA PRO A 624 36.95 -15.64 -7.92
C PRO A 624 37.90 -14.47 -8.18
N ILE A 625 37.30 -13.31 -8.45
CA ILE A 625 38.03 -12.04 -8.62
C ILE A 625 37.85 -11.21 -7.36
N GLU A 626 38.89 -11.10 -6.55
CA GLU A 626 38.90 -10.25 -5.36
C GLU A 626 39.63 -8.93 -5.69
N ALA A 627 38.86 -7.88 -5.93
CA ALA A 627 39.47 -6.58 -6.17
C ALA A 627 38.65 -5.47 -5.48
N GLY A 628 39.26 -4.78 -4.54
CA GLY A 628 38.63 -3.64 -3.85
C GLY A 628 38.16 -2.50 -4.76
N ILE A 629 38.72 -2.42 -5.97
CA ILE A 629 38.28 -1.47 -7.01
C ILE A 629 36.90 -1.85 -7.53
N LEU A 630 36.59 -3.14 -7.65
CA LEU A 630 35.30 -3.65 -8.13
C LEU A 630 34.17 -3.38 -7.11
N SER A 631 34.46 -3.50 -5.81
CA SER A 631 33.50 -3.16 -4.75
C SER A 631 33.02 -1.71 -4.81
N LYS A 632 33.94 -0.77 -5.14
CA LYS A 632 33.57 0.64 -5.34
C LYS A 632 32.68 0.85 -6.57
N SER A 633 32.91 0.08 -7.64
CA SER A 633 32.10 0.16 -8.86
C SER A 633 30.69 -0.39 -8.62
N ILE A 634 30.55 -1.46 -7.85
CA ILE A 634 29.27 -2.06 -7.43
C ILE A 634 28.49 -1.06 -6.57
N GLU A 635 29.15 -0.46 -5.56
CA GLU A 635 28.51 0.57 -4.72
C GLU A 635 28.06 1.78 -5.54
N SER A 636 28.88 2.21 -6.54
CA SER A 636 28.50 3.29 -7.44
C SER A 636 27.28 2.93 -8.31
N ALA A 637 27.19 1.69 -8.77
CA ALA A 637 26.03 1.20 -9.51
C ALA A 637 24.76 1.25 -8.65
N GLN A 638 24.81 0.72 -7.41
CA GLN A 638 23.70 0.81 -6.47
C GLN A 638 23.28 2.26 -6.19
N LYS A 639 24.22 3.17 -5.95
CA LYS A 639 23.93 4.59 -5.73
C LYS A 639 23.22 5.24 -6.93
N LYS A 640 23.56 4.84 -8.17
CA LYS A 640 22.84 5.33 -9.36
C LYS A 640 21.39 4.84 -9.39
N VAL A 641 21.17 3.56 -9.07
CA VAL A 641 19.81 3.01 -9.01
C VAL A 641 19.01 3.67 -7.89
N GLU A 642 19.57 3.80 -6.70
CA GLU A 642 18.96 4.52 -5.58
C GLU A 642 18.57 5.96 -5.97
N ALA A 643 19.45 6.69 -6.64
CA ALA A 643 19.18 8.05 -7.12
C ALA A 643 18.06 8.10 -8.18
N ASN A 644 18.05 7.18 -9.13
CA ASN A 644 16.96 7.07 -10.12
C ASN A 644 15.62 6.77 -9.46
N ASN A 645 15.60 5.83 -8.52
CA ASN A 645 14.40 5.46 -7.78
C ASN A 645 13.87 6.63 -6.93
N PHE A 646 14.77 7.37 -6.29
CA PHE A 646 14.43 8.59 -5.56
C PHE A 646 13.84 9.66 -6.49
N ALA A 647 14.49 9.90 -7.65
CA ALA A 647 13.97 10.86 -8.63
C ALA A 647 12.56 10.46 -9.12
N THR A 648 12.30 9.17 -9.34
CA THR A 648 10.96 8.67 -9.72
C THR A 648 9.93 8.93 -8.62
N ARG A 649 10.24 8.59 -7.35
CA ARG A 649 9.34 8.84 -6.22
C ARG A 649 9.07 10.33 -6.02
N ARG A 650 10.11 11.16 -6.15
CA ARG A 650 9.98 12.62 -6.08
C ARG A 650 9.06 13.16 -7.18
N ASN A 651 9.24 12.69 -8.40
CA ASN A 651 8.39 13.08 -9.53
C ASN A 651 6.91 12.74 -9.27
N VAL A 652 6.63 11.52 -8.80
CA VAL A 652 5.27 11.09 -8.43
C VAL A 652 4.69 12.02 -7.36
N LEU A 653 5.50 12.36 -6.35
CA LEU A 653 5.07 13.25 -5.27
C LEU A 653 4.80 14.68 -5.77
N GLU A 654 5.66 15.24 -6.63
CA GLU A 654 5.51 16.60 -7.15
C GLU A 654 4.18 16.78 -7.93
N PHE A 655 3.74 15.73 -8.66
CA PHE A 655 2.42 15.71 -9.30
C PHE A 655 1.29 15.53 -8.29
N ASP A 656 1.44 14.63 -7.32
CA ASP A 656 0.41 14.39 -6.31
C ASP A 656 0.28 15.55 -5.31
N ASP A 657 1.32 16.34 -5.09
CA ASP A 657 1.23 17.54 -4.24
C ASP A 657 0.25 18.56 -4.81
N VAL A 658 0.18 18.72 -6.14
CA VAL A 658 -0.83 19.57 -6.80
C VAL A 658 -2.24 19.03 -6.53
N MET A 659 -2.43 17.72 -6.73
CA MET A 659 -3.69 17.04 -6.42
C MET A 659 -4.05 17.10 -4.94
N ASN A 660 -3.05 17.06 -4.07
CA ASN A 660 -3.24 17.05 -2.63
C ASN A 660 -3.77 18.38 -2.08
N GLU A 661 -3.34 19.51 -2.65
CA GLU A 661 -3.90 20.81 -2.29
C GLU A 661 -5.39 20.92 -2.70
N GLN A 662 -5.75 20.43 -3.87
CA GLN A 662 -7.14 20.35 -4.32
C GLN A 662 -7.95 19.39 -3.45
N ARG A 663 -7.40 18.20 -3.14
CA ARG A 663 -8.01 17.18 -2.26
C ARG A 663 -8.28 17.74 -0.87
N LYS A 664 -7.32 18.41 -0.24
CA LYS A 664 -7.49 19.04 1.08
C LYS A 664 -8.66 20.02 1.08
N LYS A 665 -8.79 20.86 0.04
CA LYS A 665 -9.88 21.82 -0.08
C LYS A 665 -11.22 21.12 -0.18
N ILE A 666 -11.38 20.20 -1.14
CA ILE A 666 -12.64 19.47 -1.37
C ILE A 666 -13.03 18.63 -0.14
N TYR A 667 -12.08 17.88 0.46
CA TYR A 667 -12.39 17.05 1.61
C TYR A 667 -12.70 17.88 2.87
N SER A 668 -12.04 19.04 3.05
CA SER A 668 -12.36 19.95 4.14
C SER A 668 -13.77 20.53 4.01
N GLU A 669 -14.14 21.04 2.84
CA GLU A 669 -15.49 21.56 2.56
C GLU A 669 -16.54 20.44 2.71
N ARG A 670 -16.28 19.25 2.18
CA ARG A 670 -17.14 18.08 2.30
C ARG A 670 -17.36 17.66 3.75
N ASN A 671 -16.31 17.63 4.56
CA ASN A 671 -16.39 17.28 5.98
C ASN A 671 -17.20 18.30 6.78
N GLN A 672 -17.08 19.60 6.48
CA GLN A 672 -17.92 20.64 7.09
C GLN A 672 -19.41 20.39 6.82
N VAL A 673 -19.74 20.01 5.59
CA VAL A 673 -21.11 19.66 5.20
C VAL A 673 -21.62 18.43 5.96
N LEU A 674 -20.79 17.41 6.09
CA LEU A 674 -21.10 16.17 6.81
C LEU A 674 -21.30 16.43 8.31
N ASP A 675 -20.44 17.26 8.92
CA ASP A 675 -20.46 17.55 10.35
C ASP A 675 -21.64 18.48 10.77
N GLY A 676 -22.53 18.80 9.84
CA GLY A 676 -23.79 19.48 10.14
C GLY A 676 -23.72 21.00 10.11
N ALA A 677 -22.74 21.59 9.42
CA ALA A 677 -22.70 23.03 9.18
C ALA A 677 -24.02 23.53 8.59
N ASP A 678 -24.46 24.72 9.00
CA ASP A 678 -25.59 25.39 8.36
C ASP A 678 -25.16 25.85 6.98
N LEU A 679 -25.78 25.25 5.94
CA LEU A 679 -25.44 25.49 4.55
C LEU A 679 -26.19 26.69 3.95
N HIS A 680 -27.14 27.29 4.66
CA HIS A 680 -28.02 28.31 4.11
C HIS A 680 -27.25 29.47 3.51
N GLU A 681 -26.30 30.04 4.24
CA GLU A 681 -25.48 31.16 3.73
C GLU A 681 -24.60 30.71 2.55
N THR A 682 -24.04 29.52 2.59
CA THR A 682 -23.21 28.96 1.52
C THR A 682 -24.04 28.75 0.25
N ILE A 683 -25.24 28.22 0.37
CA ILE A 683 -26.15 28.01 -0.78
C ILE A 683 -26.60 29.34 -1.36
N GLN A 684 -26.95 30.34 -0.54
CA GLN A 684 -27.30 31.70 -1.02
C GLN A 684 -26.12 32.32 -1.75
N LYS A 685 -24.90 32.16 -1.24
CA LYS A 685 -23.69 32.63 -1.94
C LYS A 685 -23.52 31.93 -3.28
N MET A 686 -23.67 30.59 -3.32
CA MET A 686 -23.59 29.83 -4.59
C MET A 686 -24.62 30.30 -5.61
N ILE A 687 -25.85 30.61 -5.19
CA ILE A 687 -26.90 31.13 -6.05
C ILE A 687 -26.49 32.50 -6.62
N ASN A 688 -25.99 33.39 -5.77
CA ASN A 688 -25.53 34.72 -6.20
C ASN A 688 -24.37 34.62 -7.19
N ASP A 689 -23.33 33.84 -6.84
CA ASP A 689 -22.13 33.68 -7.67
C ASP A 689 -22.46 33.03 -9.02
N TYR A 690 -23.39 32.04 -9.04
CA TYR A 690 -23.83 31.36 -10.27
C TYR A 690 -24.51 32.34 -11.23
N PHE A 691 -25.54 33.10 -10.78
CA PHE A 691 -26.24 34.01 -11.65
C PHE A 691 -25.39 35.23 -12.05
N ASP A 692 -24.51 35.71 -11.19
CA ASP A 692 -23.56 36.76 -11.54
C ASP A 692 -22.61 36.30 -12.66
N SER A 693 -22.01 35.11 -12.51
CA SER A 693 -21.15 34.49 -13.54
C SER A 693 -21.91 34.33 -14.89
N MET A 694 -23.16 33.84 -14.84
CA MET A 694 -23.97 33.66 -16.05
C MET A 694 -24.30 35.00 -16.72
N VAL A 695 -24.66 36.02 -15.95
CA VAL A 695 -24.93 37.36 -16.49
C VAL A 695 -23.67 37.98 -17.08
N GLN A 696 -22.53 37.89 -16.39
CA GLN A 696 -21.25 38.40 -16.91
C GLN A 696 -20.80 37.69 -18.20
N PHE A 697 -21.08 36.38 -18.30
CA PHE A 697 -20.72 35.60 -19.49
C PHE A 697 -21.60 35.95 -20.70
N TYR A 698 -22.94 36.04 -20.52
CA TYR A 698 -23.88 36.29 -21.63
C TYR A 698 -24.13 37.76 -21.92
N CYS A 699 -24.02 38.64 -20.92
CA CYS A 699 -24.27 40.05 -20.98
C CYS A 699 -23.10 40.85 -20.37
N PRO A 700 -21.86 40.71 -20.89
CA PRO A 700 -20.71 41.39 -20.31
C PRO A 700 -20.87 42.93 -20.44
N SER A 701 -20.60 43.62 -19.33
CA SER A 701 -20.66 45.09 -19.28
C SER A 701 -19.67 45.83 -20.22
N SER A 702 -18.68 45.10 -20.72
CA SER A 702 -17.68 45.58 -21.69
C SER A 702 -18.20 45.63 -23.12
N LEU A 703 -19.32 44.96 -23.42
CA LEU A 703 -19.94 44.90 -24.77
C LEU A 703 -21.26 45.64 -24.79
N PRO A 704 -21.63 46.27 -25.94
CA PRO A 704 -22.94 46.86 -26.11
C PRO A 704 -24.04 45.82 -26.16
N GLU A 705 -25.28 46.21 -25.79
CA GLU A 705 -26.45 45.31 -25.66
C GLU A 705 -26.73 44.45 -26.92
N ASN A 706 -26.46 45.00 -28.12
CA ASN A 706 -26.68 44.31 -29.40
C ASN A 706 -25.68 43.18 -29.67
N GLU A 707 -24.61 43.08 -28.89
CA GLU A 707 -23.59 42.04 -28.99
C GLU A 707 -23.75 40.95 -27.89
N TRP A 708 -24.72 41.10 -26.99
CA TRP A 708 -25.00 40.11 -25.94
C TRP A 708 -25.61 38.84 -26.51
N ASN A 709 -25.19 37.67 -25.95
CA ASN A 709 -25.72 36.38 -26.38
C ASN A 709 -26.97 35.98 -25.59
N LEU A 710 -28.05 36.75 -25.75
CA LEU A 710 -29.33 36.53 -25.08
C LEU A 710 -30.00 35.18 -25.48
N ALA A 711 -29.76 34.72 -26.71
CA ALA A 711 -30.25 33.42 -27.18
C ALA A 711 -29.59 32.26 -26.43
N GLY A 712 -28.28 32.34 -26.26
CA GLY A 712 -27.53 31.37 -25.46
C GLY A 712 -27.98 31.38 -24.00
N MET A 713 -28.15 32.53 -23.39
CA MET A 713 -28.65 32.68 -22.03
C MET A 713 -30.06 32.08 -21.87
N LYS A 714 -31.00 32.34 -22.79
CA LYS A 714 -32.33 31.73 -22.80
C LYS A 714 -32.27 30.22 -22.92
N THR A 715 -31.34 29.66 -23.67
CA THR A 715 -31.14 28.22 -23.78
C THR A 715 -30.61 27.63 -22.48
N LYS A 716 -29.60 28.25 -21.88
CA LYS A 716 -28.94 27.73 -20.65
C LYS A 716 -29.81 27.93 -19.40
N LEU A 717 -30.48 29.06 -19.26
CA LEU A 717 -31.28 29.45 -18.09
C LEU A 717 -32.79 29.26 -18.33
N GLY A 718 -33.22 28.62 -19.41
CA GLY A 718 -34.62 28.38 -19.74
C GLY A 718 -35.42 27.70 -18.63
N TRP A 719 -34.79 26.89 -17.81
CA TRP A 719 -35.40 26.22 -16.67
C TRP A 719 -35.90 27.21 -15.58
N ILE A 720 -35.29 28.37 -15.44
CA ILE A 720 -35.69 29.41 -14.49
C ILE A 720 -36.47 30.54 -15.17
N ILE A 721 -36.17 30.87 -16.41
CA ILE A 721 -36.88 31.89 -17.18
C ILE A 721 -38.34 31.42 -17.42
N GLY A 722 -38.55 30.20 -17.86
CA GLY A 722 -39.86 29.66 -18.23
C GLY A 722 -40.47 30.43 -19.43
N SER A 723 -41.70 30.96 -19.26
CA SER A 723 -42.42 31.72 -20.28
C SER A 723 -42.26 33.25 -20.13
N ASP A 724 -41.40 33.75 -19.23
CA ASP A 724 -41.29 35.18 -18.97
C ASP A 724 -40.61 35.91 -20.14
N SER A 725 -41.08 37.12 -20.44
CA SER A 725 -40.38 38.03 -21.36
C SER A 725 -39.25 38.73 -20.63
N LEU A 726 -38.12 38.83 -21.28
CA LEU A 726 -36.93 39.53 -20.78
C LEU A 726 -36.74 40.91 -21.45
N ASP A 727 -37.72 41.37 -22.25
CA ASP A 727 -37.62 42.57 -23.12
C ASP A 727 -37.54 43.90 -22.33
N GLU A 728 -37.91 43.87 -21.04
CA GLU A 728 -37.84 45.04 -20.15
C GLU A 728 -36.48 45.24 -19.48
N LEU A 729 -35.60 44.23 -19.54
CA LEU A 729 -34.28 44.25 -18.90
C LEU A 729 -33.25 44.84 -19.86
N LYS A 730 -32.55 45.91 -19.44
CA LYS A 730 -31.61 46.65 -20.28
C LYS A 730 -30.17 46.67 -19.79
N THR A 731 -29.92 46.35 -18.54
CA THR A 731 -28.57 46.35 -17.97
C THR A 731 -28.24 44.98 -17.38
N PRO A 732 -26.96 44.60 -17.32
CA PRO A 732 -26.56 43.39 -16.65
C PRO A 732 -27.08 43.29 -15.21
N ASP A 733 -27.14 44.42 -14.49
CA ASP A 733 -27.68 44.49 -13.13
C ASP A 733 -29.18 44.17 -13.06
N ASP A 734 -29.96 44.55 -14.12
CA ASP A 734 -31.39 44.21 -14.18
C ASP A 734 -31.58 42.72 -14.38
N TYR A 735 -30.78 42.09 -15.26
CA TYR A 735 -30.79 40.62 -15.42
C TYR A 735 -30.40 39.89 -14.13
N LEU A 736 -29.34 40.35 -13.45
CA LEU A 736 -28.92 39.76 -12.19
C LEU A 736 -30.02 39.85 -11.12
N LYS A 737 -30.59 41.03 -10.93
CA LYS A 737 -31.72 41.24 -9.98
C LYS A 737 -32.92 40.36 -10.31
N TYR A 738 -33.27 40.24 -11.59
CA TYR A 738 -34.35 39.40 -12.05
C TYR A 738 -34.12 37.93 -11.66
N PHE A 739 -32.93 37.37 -11.98
CA PHE A 739 -32.60 36.00 -11.68
C PHE A 739 -32.54 35.74 -10.17
N LEU A 740 -31.93 36.61 -9.39
CA LEU A 740 -31.85 36.50 -7.94
C LEU A 740 -33.22 36.51 -7.27
N SER A 741 -34.07 37.49 -7.68
CA SER A 741 -35.44 37.54 -7.13
C SER A 741 -36.26 36.28 -7.46
N LYS A 742 -36.09 35.75 -8.65
CA LYS A 742 -36.79 34.53 -9.08
C LYS A 742 -36.26 33.29 -8.38
N ALA A 743 -34.94 33.20 -8.18
CA ALA A 743 -34.31 32.11 -7.43
C ALA A 743 -34.73 32.13 -5.95
N GLU A 744 -34.74 33.29 -5.33
CA GLU A 744 -35.17 33.47 -3.94
C GLU A 744 -36.65 33.04 -3.75
N LYS A 745 -37.53 33.46 -4.68
CA LYS A 745 -38.93 33.03 -4.67
C LYS A 745 -39.06 31.51 -4.77
N LEU A 746 -38.40 30.89 -5.74
CA LEU A 746 -38.42 29.44 -5.92
C LEU A 746 -37.87 28.69 -4.69
N TYR A 747 -36.82 29.21 -4.08
CA TYR A 747 -36.23 28.66 -2.87
C TYR A 747 -37.21 28.74 -1.67
N ASN A 748 -37.83 29.91 -1.48
CA ASN A 748 -38.82 30.14 -0.40
C ASN A 748 -40.07 29.28 -0.59
N ASP A 749 -40.64 29.22 -1.81
CA ASP A 749 -41.78 28.35 -2.14
C ASP A 749 -41.50 26.88 -1.79
N ARG A 750 -40.28 26.43 -2.00
CA ARG A 750 -39.86 25.04 -1.64
C ARG A 750 -39.71 24.87 -0.13
N LYS A 751 -39.13 25.87 0.54
CA LYS A 751 -38.96 25.85 1.99
C LYS A 751 -40.30 25.83 2.70
N GLU A 752 -41.30 26.56 2.19
CA GLU A 752 -42.70 26.50 2.66
C GLU A 752 -43.34 25.14 2.38
N LYS A 753 -43.14 24.59 1.18
CA LYS A 753 -43.73 23.33 0.76
C LYS A 753 -43.19 22.11 1.51
N TYR A 754 -41.89 22.03 1.75
CA TYR A 754 -41.25 20.83 2.31
C TYR A 754 -40.88 20.97 3.79
N GLY A 755 -40.81 22.20 4.33
CA GLY A 755 -40.32 22.47 5.68
C GLY A 755 -38.82 22.66 5.73
N ALA A 756 -38.34 23.36 6.78
CA ALA A 756 -36.94 23.75 6.92
C ALA A 756 -35.99 22.53 7.09
N GLU A 757 -36.40 21.51 7.82
CA GLU A 757 -35.57 20.32 8.07
C GLU A 757 -35.31 19.51 6.80
N ILE A 758 -36.36 19.27 6.00
CA ILE A 758 -36.26 18.51 4.75
C ILE A 758 -35.44 19.32 3.74
N MET A 759 -35.60 20.66 3.74
CA MET A 759 -34.83 21.52 2.87
C MET A 759 -33.35 21.50 3.19
N SER A 760 -32.95 21.52 4.45
CA SER A 760 -31.57 21.40 4.89
C SER A 760 -30.96 20.02 4.53
N LEU A 761 -31.72 18.94 4.67
CA LEU A 761 -31.28 17.61 4.23
C LEU A 761 -31.11 17.54 2.70
N LEU A 762 -32.00 18.18 1.94
CA LEU A 762 -31.94 18.25 0.49
C LEU A 762 -30.70 19.01 0.02
N GLU A 763 -30.43 20.19 0.61
CA GLU A 763 -29.24 21.02 0.33
C GLU A 763 -27.97 20.21 0.53
N ARG A 764 -27.87 19.55 1.69
CA ARG A 764 -26.72 18.68 2.02
C ARG A 764 -26.56 17.56 1.00
N LYS A 765 -27.64 16.84 0.70
CA LYS A 765 -27.58 15.69 -0.20
C LYS A 765 -27.22 16.11 -1.63
N ILE A 766 -27.82 17.18 -2.17
CA ILE A 766 -27.55 17.66 -3.51
C ILE A 766 -26.09 18.15 -3.61
N LEU A 767 -25.62 18.92 -2.62
CA LEU A 767 -24.27 19.43 -2.61
C LEU A 767 -23.24 18.27 -2.57
N LEU A 768 -23.43 17.30 -1.68
CA LEU A 768 -22.53 16.15 -1.58
C LEU A 768 -22.53 15.32 -2.88
N GLN A 769 -23.69 15.08 -3.49
CA GLN A 769 -23.77 14.33 -4.74
C GLN A 769 -23.02 15.03 -5.89
N ASN A 770 -23.14 16.37 -5.99
CA ASN A 770 -22.42 17.12 -7.01
C ASN A 770 -20.92 17.15 -6.73
N VAL A 771 -20.51 17.37 -5.48
CA VAL A 771 -19.11 17.33 -5.08
C VAL A 771 -18.51 15.96 -5.42
N ASP A 772 -19.13 14.87 -4.98
CA ASP A 772 -18.57 13.52 -5.17
C ASP A 772 -18.49 13.16 -6.66
N ARG A 773 -19.54 13.46 -7.45
CA ARG A 773 -19.55 13.18 -8.89
C ARG A 773 -18.45 13.95 -9.63
N HIS A 774 -18.43 15.28 -9.47
CA HIS A 774 -17.50 16.12 -10.22
C HIS A 774 -16.05 15.93 -9.76
N TRP A 775 -15.84 15.61 -8.46
CA TRP A 775 -14.52 15.25 -7.96
C TRP A 775 -13.98 13.95 -8.57
N MET A 776 -14.81 12.91 -8.68
CA MET A 776 -14.42 11.66 -9.34
C MET A 776 -14.12 11.86 -10.83
N ASP A 777 -14.92 12.67 -11.53
CA ASP A 777 -14.67 13.02 -12.93
C ASP A 777 -13.39 13.84 -13.09
N HIS A 778 -13.10 14.73 -12.15
CA HIS A 778 -11.87 15.52 -12.11
C HIS A 778 -10.63 14.66 -11.88
N LEU A 779 -10.69 13.67 -10.99
CA LEU A 779 -9.57 12.73 -10.77
C LEU A 779 -9.19 12.00 -12.06
N ASP A 780 -10.18 11.53 -12.83
CA ASP A 780 -9.94 10.89 -14.13
C ASP A 780 -9.32 11.87 -15.13
N ALA A 781 -9.87 13.09 -15.23
CA ALA A 781 -9.37 14.11 -16.14
C ALA A 781 -7.92 14.53 -15.80
N MET A 782 -7.58 14.61 -14.51
CA MET A 782 -6.22 14.89 -14.04
C MET A 782 -5.24 13.76 -14.36
N GLU A 783 -5.70 12.51 -14.34
CA GLU A 783 -4.87 11.37 -14.74
C GLU A 783 -4.58 11.40 -16.25
N GLU A 784 -5.56 11.74 -17.06
CA GLU A 784 -5.37 11.98 -18.52
C GLU A 784 -4.43 13.16 -18.79
N LEU A 785 -4.58 14.27 -18.08
CA LEU A 785 -3.67 15.41 -18.17
C LEU A 785 -2.21 15.01 -17.86
N LYS A 786 -2.01 14.26 -16.78
CA LYS A 786 -0.69 13.76 -16.37
C LYS A 786 -0.02 12.92 -17.45
N ARG A 787 -0.77 12.08 -18.17
CA ARG A 787 -0.24 11.27 -19.28
C ARG A 787 0.30 12.10 -20.43
N GLY A 788 -0.43 13.18 -20.79
CA GLY A 788 -0.07 14.06 -21.92
C GLY A 788 0.95 15.15 -21.60
N ILE A 789 1.13 15.49 -20.33
CA ILE A 789 1.85 16.71 -19.92
C ILE A 789 3.34 16.71 -20.29
N TYR A 790 3.99 15.53 -20.37
CA TYR A 790 5.39 15.42 -20.75
C TYR A 790 5.66 15.88 -22.19
N LEU A 791 4.66 15.89 -23.07
CA LEU A 791 4.77 16.43 -24.44
C LEU A 791 5.07 17.94 -24.42
N ARG A 792 4.72 18.65 -23.36
CA ARG A 792 5.04 20.09 -23.19
C ARG A 792 6.54 20.33 -23.11
N SER A 793 7.34 19.34 -22.71
CA SER A 793 8.80 19.44 -22.68
C SER A 793 9.43 19.69 -24.06
N TYR A 794 8.81 19.20 -25.15
CA TYR A 794 9.25 19.51 -26.51
C TYR A 794 9.10 21.01 -26.85
N GLY A 795 8.14 21.69 -26.22
CA GLY A 795 7.98 23.16 -26.28
C GLY A 795 8.83 23.92 -25.25
N GLN A 796 9.86 23.29 -24.64
CA GLN A 796 10.72 23.87 -23.61
C GLN A 796 9.97 24.35 -22.34
N GLN A 797 8.77 23.86 -22.11
CA GLN A 797 8.03 24.13 -20.89
C GLN A 797 8.34 23.06 -19.82
N ASN A 798 8.45 23.47 -18.57
CA ASN A 798 8.56 22.52 -17.47
C ASN A 798 7.23 21.79 -17.27
N PRO A 799 7.18 20.43 -17.39
CA PRO A 799 5.94 19.67 -17.30
C PRO A 799 5.16 19.89 -16.00
N ILE A 800 5.85 20.05 -14.87
CA ILE A 800 5.22 20.27 -13.56
C ILE A 800 4.56 21.66 -13.48
N VAL A 801 5.22 22.69 -14.04
CA VAL A 801 4.63 24.03 -14.08
C VAL A 801 3.41 24.05 -14.98
N ALA A 802 3.49 23.43 -16.16
CA ALA A 802 2.36 23.29 -17.08
C ALA A 802 1.21 22.53 -16.43
N PHE A 803 1.51 21.40 -15.77
CA PHE A 803 0.53 20.60 -15.03
C PHE A 803 -0.18 21.41 -13.94
N ARG A 804 0.56 22.21 -13.17
CA ARG A 804 0.01 23.06 -12.12
C ARG A 804 -0.95 24.12 -12.69
N MET A 805 -0.61 24.75 -13.83
CA MET A 805 -1.46 25.76 -14.47
C MET A 805 -2.73 25.14 -15.05
N GLU A 806 -2.58 24.11 -15.89
CA GLU A 806 -3.72 23.43 -16.51
C GLU A 806 -4.65 22.78 -15.48
N SER A 807 -4.09 22.21 -14.41
CA SER A 807 -4.86 21.63 -13.32
C SER A 807 -5.65 22.65 -12.50
N TYR A 808 -5.14 23.87 -12.38
CA TYR A 808 -5.86 24.95 -11.73
C TYR A 808 -7.10 25.36 -12.53
N ASP A 809 -6.95 25.54 -13.83
CA ASP A 809 -8.08 25.87 -14.71
C ASP A 809 -9.16 24.77 -14.67
N MET A 810 -8.75 23.50 -14.77
CA MET A 810 -9.66 22.34 -14.65
C MET A 810 -10.36 22.28 -13.28
N PHE A 811 -9.68 22.66 -12.21
CA PHE A 811 -10.25 22.69 -10.86
C PHE A 811 -11.28 23.82 -10.71
N GLU A 812 -11.05 24.99 -11.32
CA GLU A 812 -12.03 26.08 -11.37
C GLU A 812 -13.27 25.67 -12.17
N GLU A 813 -13.10 25.05 -13.35
CA GLU A 813 -14.21 24.51 -14.13
C GLU A 813 -15.03 23.48 -13.32
N MET A 814 -14.37 22.60 -12.57
CA MET A 814 -15.04 21.62 -11.71
C MET A 814 -15.83 22.34 -10.59
N THR A 815 -15.26 23.36 -9.94
CA THR A 815 -15.96 24.07 -8.87
C THR A 815 -17.17 24.85 -9.40
N ASP A 816 -17.10 25.37 -10.61
CA ASP A 816 -18.22 26.02 -11.30
C ASP A 816 -19.31 25.00 -11.65
N ALA A 817 -18.93 23.81 -12.13
CA ALA A 817 -19.88 22.71 -12.39
C ALA A 817 -20.59 22.23 -11.10
N ILE A 818 -19.87 22.13 -9.98
CA ILE A 818 -20.47 21.81 -8.67
C ILE A 818 -21.48 22.89 -8.28
N ARG A 819 -21.14 24.17 -8.46
CA ARG A 819 -22.01 25.30 -8.16
C ARG A 819 -23.27 25.27 -9.03
N GLU A 820 -23.12 25.11 -10.34
CA GLU A 820 -24.23 24.99 -11.30
C GLU A 820 -25.15 23.82 -10.95
N GLY A 821 -24.60 22.62 -10.76
CA GLY A 821 -25.35 21.41 -10.44
C GLY A 821 -26.10 21.54 -9.11
N THR A 822 -25.48 22.17 -8.12
CA THR A 822 -26.09 22.38 -6.79
C THR A 822 -27.23 23.39 -6.87
N VAL A 823 -27.02 24.55 -7.48
CA VAL A 823 -28.04 25.59 -7.63
C VAL A 823 -29.24 25.05 -8.44
N THR A 824 -28.97 24.46 -9.60
CA THR A 824 -30.01 23.89 -10.47
C THR A 824 -30.75 22.77 -9.72
N GLY A 825 -30.06 21.87 -9.05
CA GLY A 825 -30.63 20.79 -8.28
C GLY A 825 -31.58 21.28 -7.17
N ILE A 826 -31.11 22.21 -6.33
CA ILE A 826 -31.89 22.79 -5.24
C ILE A 826 -33.14 23.49 -5.77
N LEU A 827 -33.03 24.22 -6.86
CA LEU A 827 -34.14 25.00 -7.42
C LEU A 827 -35.08 24.22 -8.35
N THR A 828 -34.75 22.99 -8.78
CA THR A 828 -35.55 22.18 -9.73
C THR A 828 -36.06 20.86 -9.18
N VAL A 829 -35.34 20.19 -8.24
CA VAL A 829 -35.68 18.86 -7.72
C VAL A 829 -37.08 18.86 -7.09
N VAL A 830 -37.89 17.86 -7.42
CA VAL A 830 -39.19 17.60 -6.83
C VAL A 830 -39.11 16.36 -5.97
N ILE A 831 -39.40 16.48 -4.67
CA ILE A 831 -39.48 15.35 -3.75
C ILE A 831 -40.79 14.62 -4.02
N ARG A 832 -40.73 13.35 -4.44
CA ARG A 832 -41.90 12.47 -4.56
C ARG A 832 -42.25 11.93 -3.19
N THR A 833 -43.49 12.18 -2.76
CA THR A 833 -44.02 11.58 -1.51
C THR A 833 -44.54 10.18 -1.77
N GLU A 834 -44.70 9.34 -0.72
CA GLU A 834 -45.30 8.00 -0.86
C GLU A 834 -46.71 8.00 -1.48
N ALA A 835 -47.45 9.13 -1.38
CA ALA A 835 -48.73 9.32 -2.03
C ALA A 835 -48.60 9.42 -3.56
N ASP A 836 -47.51 9.98 -4.07
CA ASP A 836 -47.24 10.12 -5.51
C ASP A 836 -46.82 8.79 -6.14
N THR A 837 -46.09 7.96 -5.38
CA THR A 837 -45.65 6.60 -5.81
C THR A 837 -46.82 5.62 -5.91
N LYS A 838 -47.89 5.78 -5.13
CA LYS A 838 -49.09 4.92 -5.21
C LYS A 838 -49.92 5.18 -6.47
N ARG A 839 -49.77 6.33 -7.14
CA ARG A 839 -50.50 6.65 -8.38
C ARG A 839 -49.89 6.06 -9.66
N GLU A 840 -48.61 5.72 -9.65
CA GLU A 840 -47.93 5.17 -10.84
C GLU A 840 -47.93 3.63 -10.93
N GLN A 841 -48.46 2.89 -9.94
CA GLN A 841 -48.48 1.42 -9.93
C GLN A 841 -49.61 0.76 -10.74
N GLN A 842 -50.14 1.41 -11.79
CA GLN A 842 -51.10 0.78 -12.71
C GLN A 842 -50.45 0.11 -13.94
N GLY A 843 -49.15 -0.03 -13.98
CA GLY A 843 -48.42 -0.81 -14.98
C GLY A 843 -48.03 -2.18 -14.41
N LYS A 844 -48.51 -3.30 -14.99
CA LYS A 844 -48.03 -4.65 -14.66
C LYS A 844 -46.54 -4.73 -14.95
N ILE A 845 -45.71 -4.85 -13.88
CA ILE A 845 -44.28 -5.12 -13.98
C ILE A 845 -44.08 -6.56 -14.43
N THR A 846 -43.60 -6.78 -15.65
CA THR A 846 -43.32 -8.11 -16.20
C THR A 846 -41.90 -8.57 -16.01
N SER A 847 -40.95 -7.69 -15.58
CA SER A 847 -39.60 -8.06 -15.14
C SER A 847 -38.92 -6.91 -14.39
N THR A 848 -38.33 -7.19 -13.26
CA THR A 848 -37.44 -6.27 -12.55
C THR A 848 -36.02 -6.78 -12.64
N SER A 849 -35.14 -6.05 -13.36
CA SER A 849 -33.68 -6.12 -13.23
C SER A 849 -33.25 -4.84 -12.54
N GLY A 850 -33.19 -4.86 -11.22
CA GLY A 850 -32.66 -3.77 -10.41
C GLY A 850 -31.46 -4.26 -9.62
N ALA A 851 -30.35 -3.52 -9.71
CA ALA A 851 -29.18 -3.72 -8.86
C ALA A 851 -29.61 -3.48 -7.41
N THR A 852 -29.64 -4.54 -6.61
CA THR A 852 -29.71 -4.44 -5.15
C THR A 852 -28.31 -4.52 -4.58
N ASP A 853 -28.05 -3.54 -3.74
CA ASP A 853 -26.90 -3.42 -2.85
C ASP A 853 -26.56 -4.76 -2.15
N GLY A 854 -25.31 -5.19 -2.29
CA GLY A 854 -24.82 -6.52 -1.92
C GLY A 854 -24.44 -6.64 -0.45
N SER A 855 -25.38 -6.58 0.48
CA SER A 855 -25.11 -6.87 1.89
C SER A 855 -26.03 -7.93 2.52
N GLU A 856 -26.42 -8.94 1.75
CA GLU A 856 -26.97 -10.15 2.35
C GLU A 856 -26.22 -11.39 1.85
N LYS A 857 -25.56 -12.08 2.77
CA LYS A 857 -25.01 -13.42 2.56
C LYS A 857 -26.15 -14.33 2.08
N LYS A 858 -26.24 -14.57 0.78
CA LYS A 858 -27.08 -15.62 0.25
C LYS A 858 -26.56 -16.95 0.76
N GLN A 859 -27.30 -17.58 1.67
CA GLN A 859 -27.12 -19.00 1.93
C GLN A 859 -27.26 -19.75 0.59
N PRO A 860 -26.43 -20.75 0.30
CA PRO A 860 -26.52 -21.48 -0.94
C PRO A 860 -27.86 -22.22 -0.97
N VAL A 861 -28.76 -21.83 -1.88
CA VAL A 861 -29.94 -22.58 -2.19
C VAL A 861 -29.49 -23.93 -2.76
N ARG A 862 -29.58 -24.98 -1.98
CA ARG A 862 -29.38 -26.34 -2.48
C ARG A 862 -30.44 -26.56 -3.59
N LYS A 863 -29.99 -26.55 -4.85
CA LYS A 863 -30.80 -27.07 -5.96
C LYS A 863 -31.18 -28.48 -5.58
N ALA A 864 -32.51 -28.75 -5.54
CA ALA A 864 -33.03 -30.08 -5.36
C ALA A 864 -32.34 -30.98 -6.41
N LYS A 865 -31.70 -32.08 -5.95
CA LYS A 865 -31.12 -33.07 -6.86
C LYS A 865 -32.25 -33.54 -7.81
N LYS A 866 -32.02 -33.45 -9.13
CA LYS A 866 -32.91 -34.08 -10.12
C LYS A 866 -33.05 -35.56 -9.72
N PRO A 867 -34.27 -36.11 -9.74
CA PRO A 867 -34.48 -37.54 -9.43
C PRO A 867 -33.64 -38.41 -10.38
N GLY A 868 -33.04 -39.44 -9.86
CA GLY A 868 -32.31 -40.39 -10.70
C GLY A 868 -33.25 -41.11 -11.67
N ARG A 869 -32.76 -41.54 -12.84
CA ARG A 869 -33.58 -42.18 -13.88
C ARG A 869 -34.42 -43.35 -13.36
N ASN A 870 -34.01 -44.03 -12.31
CA ASN A 870 -34.71 -45.17 -11.70
C ASN A 870 -35.55 -44.81 -10.47
N ASP A 871 -35.53 -43.58 -10.01
CA ASP A 871 -36.29 -43.14 -8.84
C ASP A 871 -37.79 -42.98 -9.15
N PRO A 872 -38.68 -43.06 -8.14
CA PRO A 872 -40.13 -42.81 -8.34
C PRO A 872 -40.31 -41.38 -8.89
N CYS A 873 -41.21 -41.24 -9.87
CA CYS A 873 -41.46 -39.93 -10.47
C CYS A 873 -42.16 -38.98 -9.49
N PRO A 874 -41.67 -37.79 -9.29
CA PRO A 874 -42.25 -36.83 -8.33
C PRO A 874 -43.63 -36.33 -8.71
N CYS A 875 -44.17 -36.66 -9.89
CA CYS A 875 -45.54 -36.35 -10.28
C CYS A 875 -46.59 -37.26 -9.63
N GLY A 876 -46.22 -38.22 -8.78
CA GLY A 876 -47.15 -39.13 -8.08
C GLY A 876 -47.74 -40.26 -8.93
N SER A 877 -47.23 -40.48 -10.16
CA SER A 877 -47.76 -41.53 -11.06
C SER A 877 -47.37 -42.97 -10.69
N GLY A 878 -46.52 -43.18 -9.68
CA GLY A 878 -46.03 -44.50 -9.27
C GLY A 878 -45.02 -45.13 -10.25
N LYS A 879 -44.72 -44.50 -11.38
CA LYS A 879 -43.75 -44.98 -12.38
C LYS A 879 -42.36 -44.42 -12.10
N LYS A 880 -41.31 -45.13 -12.58
CA LYS A 880 -39.92 -44.63 -12.53
C LYS A 880 -39.78 -43.39 -13.40
N TYR A 881 -38.95 -42.42 -12.97
CA TYR A 881 -38.78 -41.13 -13.62
C TYR A 881 -38.53 -41.22 -15.14
N LYS A 882 -37.68 -42.15 -15.60
CA LYS A 882 -37.40 -42.45 -17.00
C LYS A 882 -38.56 -42.95 -17.84
N TYR A 883 -39.66 -43.40 -17.21
CA TYR A 883 -40.88 -43.88 -17.89
C TYR A 883 -42.06 -42.93 -17.68
N CYS A 884 -41.83 -41.74 -17.13
CA CYS A 884 -42.82 -40.70 -16.90
C CYS A 884 -42.33 -39.32 -17.32
N CYS A 885 -42.06 -38.38 -16.39
CA CYS A 885 -41.69 -37.04 -16.70
C CYS A 885 -40.23 -36.87 -17.23
N GLY A 886 -39.38 -37.88 -17.09
CA GLY A 886 -38.03 -37.94 -17.65
C GLY A 886 -37.90 -38.85 -18.88
N LYS A 887 -38.96 -38.97 -19.69
CA LYS A 887 -38.96 -39.86 -20.89
C LYS A 887 -38.18 -39.25 -22.07
N ASP A 888 -38.13 -37.91 -22.08
CA ASP A 888 -37.43 -37.12 -23.13
C ASP A 888 -36.13 -36.46 -22.65
N ASP A 889 -35.65 -36.82 -21.40
CA ASP A 889 -34.35 -36.40 -20.81
C ASP A 889 -33.26 -37.53 -21.10
#